data_ed0ab29020d3df0454c4fc25bf209734
#
_entry.id   ed0ab29020d3df0454c4fc25bf209734
#
_cell.length_a   1.000
_cell.length_b   1.000
_cell.length_c   1.000
_cell.angle_alpha   90.00
_cell.angle_beta   90.00
_cell.angle_gamma   90.00
#
_symmetry.space_group_name_H-M   'P 1'
#
loop_
_entity.id
_entity.type
_entity.pdbx_description
1 polymer ?
#
loop_
_entity_poly.entity_id
_entity_poly.type
_entity_poly.pdbx_seq_one_letter_code
_entity_poly.pdbx_strand_id
1 'polypeptide(L)'
;MCGYLTWLIPRLLVNATIPLSYLTRIYQRAWLIFPLLALTFTIVTAAIRVQWIEYVSDVAGSPASGPSGAARKRKPEWQPRLVIPGHHDESFEWLDQTRQMFARGEWRVRRVDFENAKAGREVYASSPYRWWLWLLAWCHRGVTGAPVGASVEWSALFADPLLLLVFGATTTVFVARRFGVLAAALASAALATLYPLGAEFLPGVPDDHGLAQACAVWSVLPLLAGAASMNAADAGRGTRRWFLAGGVAGGVGLWVGVSREVPVLLGVGLGALLATWVARVPAKAGTSQERMHLPWRTWSLAGSGTCLAAYLIEFFPSHMGSWELRAIHPMFGLAWLGGGELLARAAAWIGGERPRWSFRSVSCWVLAAAALASLPVAMGKGRSLGFLSGDLSSMHLSLLPGAAAAPNLWAWLLQDGFTPTVLAAILPLLILVPPALFLFLPRTAGSALRVPIALALGPVLIAGALAVRQISWWSGVDAALIALLVATAAALCAVPRPWLVAVLLVALASPVYLGARQLWPSADAKIKDGLNETEVIGLVERDLAYWLAKRVGPVGAVVVAPPNLTATLHYYGGIRGLATFGWEDLDGFQAAVRIASATTPEEAQELIGLHGVTHIIIPSWDPFMDVYANIGQGEVRGTFIERLHDWNLPPWLRPVPYLLPTISGFEGQSVAVLEVVDEQDDATAASHLGEYFVDMGQLDHAAKVSRILRRFPADLGALLARVQVANACGESGESAETLDLLLRRISGGADRELPLEQRVGLVVALVQSHHADLALPRLKQCVAELDEEKLRLLSTVQLYRLQVLLKAFNLGIPDPSLRALSLDLLPTDMRSRVE
;
A
#
# COMPACT_ATOMS: atom_id res chain seq x y z
N MET A 1 -0.33 42.38 15.45
CA MET A 1 0.71 42.52 14.41
C MET A 1 0.29 43.49 13.31
N CYS A 2 -0.93 43.42 12.77
CA CYS A 2 -1.42 44.43 11.81
C CYS A 2 -1.30 45.87 12.28
N GLY A 3 -1.66 46.21 13.55
CA GLY A 3 -1.58 47.56 14.05
C GLY A 3 -0.17 48.07 14.42
N TYR A 4 0.75 47.18 14.81
CA TYR A 4 2.14 47.59 15.19
C TYR A 4 3.07 47.68 13.98
N LEU A 5 2.90 46.82 12.99
CA LEU A 5 3.67 46.90 11.72
C LEU A 5 3.21 48.12 10.89
N THR A 6 1.93 48.50 10.96
CA THR A 6 1.45 49.75 10.35
C THR A 6 1.99 50.99 11.02
N TRP A 7 2.51 50.91 12.24
CA TRP A 7 3.13 52.03 12.98
C TRP A 7 4.67 52.09 12.78
N LEU A 8 5.34 50.97 12.63
CA LEU A 8 6.79 50.91 12.48
C LEU A 8 7.29 51.10 11.00
N ILE A 9 6.55 50.62 10.04
CA ILE A 9 6.90 50.68 8.62
C ILE A 9 6.92 52.13 8.07
N PRO A 10 5.97 53.03 8.40
CA PRO A 10 6.03 54.40 7.94
C PRO A 10 7.22 55.20 8.45
N ARG A 11 7.78 54.85 9.62
CA ARG A 11 8.96 55.54 10.15
C ARG A 11 10.29 55.12 9.55
N LEU A 12 10.34 53.90 8.98
CA LEU A 12 11.54 53.41 8.28
C LEU A 12 11.57 53.77 6.80
N LEU A 13 10.45 54.19 6.19
CA LEU A 13 10.31 54.42 4.77
C LEU A 13 10.06 55.88 4.37
N VAL A 14 10.33 56.83 5.25
CA VAL A 14 10.12 58.28 5.00
C VAL A 14 10.88 58.83 3.79
N ASN A 15 11.84 58.08 3.23
CA ASN A 15 12.60 58.50 2.04
C ASN A 15 12.29 57.77 0.74
N ALA A 16 11.22 56.92 0.68
CA ALA A 16 10.85 56.21 -0.53
C ALA A 16 9.56 56.80 -1.15
N THR A 17 9.63 57.25 -2.39
CA THR A 17 8.55 57.84 -3.20
C THR A 17 7.48 56.83 -3.63
N ILE A 18 7.29 55.75 -2.91
CA ILE A 18 6.24 54.75 -3.22
C ILE A 18 4.91 55.15 -2.59
N PRO A 19 3.79 55.24 -3.32
CA PRO A 19 2.53 55.68 -2.75
C PRO A 19 2.06 54.71 -1.67
N LEU A 20 1.67 55.24 -0.50
CA LEU A 20 1.23 54.46 0.67
C LEU A 20 0.12 53.44 0.35
N SER A 21 -0.71 53.77 -0.64
CA SER A 21 -1.76 52.89 -1.14
C SER A 21 -1.24 51.63 -1.85
N TYR A 22 -0.05 51.71 -2.45
CA TYR A 22 0.59 50.55 -3.09
C TYR A 22 1.22 49.63 -2.07
N LEU A 23 1.89 50.20 -1.06
CA LEU A 23 2.47 49.41 0.05
C LEU A 23 1.40 48.71 0.90
N THR A 24 0.25 49.36 1.12
CA THR A 24 -0.88 48.70 1.82
C THR A 24 -1.47 47.57 1.00
N ARG A 25 -1.56 47.67 -0.32
CA ARG A 25 -2.03 46.57 -1.21
C ARG A 25 -1.03 45.41 -1.24
N ILE A 26 0.27 45.70 -1.31
CA ILE A 26 1.30 44.64 -1.25
C ILE A 26 1.23 43.94 0.12
N TYR A 27 1.12 44.71 1.19
CA TYR A 27 1.01 44.15 2.55
C TYR A 27 -0.26 43.31 2.74
N GLN A 28 -1.38 43.74 2.21
CA GLN A 28 -2.64 42.98 2.24
C GLN A 28 -2.56 41.64 1.47
N ARG A 29 -1.63 41.49 0.52
CA ARG A 29 -1.41 40.28 -0.27
C ARG A 29 -0.18 39.47 0.19
N ALA A 30 0.64 40.01 1.08
CA ALA A 30 1.87 39.35 1.52
C ALA A 30 1.65 37.95 2.15
N TRP A 31 0.48 37.73 2.73
CA TRP A 31 0.13 36.43 3.27
C TRP A 31 0.06 35.30 2.21
N LEU A 32 -0.17 35.65 0.94
CA LEU A 32 -0.19 34.69 -0.19
C LEU A 32 1.17 34.04 -0.42
N ILE A 33 2.26 34.62 0.10
CA ILE A 33 3.60 34.04 0.05
C ILE A 33 3.58 32.63 0.67
N PHE A 34 2.90 32.41 1.80
CA PHE A 34 2.87 31.10 2.47
C PHE A 34 2.16 30.03 1.65
N PRO A 35 0.91 30.23 1.15
CA PRO A 35 0.28 29.28 0.23
C PRO A 35 1.09 29.02 -1.05
N LEU A 36 1.73 30.06 -1.60
CA LEU A 36 2.58 29.89 -2.78
C LEU A 36 3.84 29.07 -2.48
N LEU A 37 4.47 29.30 -1.33
CA LEU A 37 5.60 28.47 -0.88
C LEU A 37 5.18 27.03 -0.62
N ALA A 38 4.04 26.81 0.03
CA ALA A 38 3.47 25.48 0.25
C ALA A 38 3.18 24.76 -1.09
N LEU A 39 2.56 25.47 -2.02
CA LEU A 39 2.29 24.96 -3.38
C LEU A 39 3.60 24.61 -4.10
N THR A 40 4.58 25.51 -4.09
CA THR A 40 5.88 25.31 -4.73
C THR A 40 6.61 24.12 -4.11
N PHE A 41 6.59 24.01 -2.77
CA PHE A 41 7.19 22.91 -2.04
C PHE A 41 6.56 21.57 -2.46
N THR A 42 5.23 21.48 -2.47
CA THR A 42 4.51 20.26 -2.89
C THR A 42 4.84 19.90 -4.34
N ILE A 43 4.82 20.86 -5.26
CA ILE A 43 5.12 20.59 -6.68
C ILE A 43 6.57 20.13 -6.87
N VAL A 44 7.52 20.81 -6.24
CA VAL A 44 8.94 20.50 -6.40
C VAL A 44 9.27 19.13 -5.80
N THR A 45 8.79 18.85 -4.58
CA THR A 45 9.03 17.55 -3.93
C THR A 45 8.39 16.41 -4.73
N ALA A 46 7.15 16.61 -5.21
CA ALA A 46 6.48 15.62 -6.08
C ALA A 46 7.24 15.41 -7.39
N ALA A 47 7.67 16.47 -8.06
CA ALA A 47 8.40 16.35 -9.33
C ALA A 47 9.73 15.59 -9.17
N ILE A 48 10.51 15.87 -8.12
CA ILE A 48 11.76 15.17 -7.84
C ILE A 48 11.49 13.68 -7.57
N ARG A 49 10.44 13.34 -6.78
CA ARG A 49 10.08 11.95 -6.48
C ARG A 49 9.59 11.22 -7.72
N VAL A 50 8.75 11.84 -8.54
CA VAL A 50 8.28 11.24 -9.80
C VAL A 50 9.46 10.92 -10.71
N GLN A 51 10.41 11.88 -10.90
CA GLN A 51 11.61 11.63 -11.69
C GLN A 51 12.44 10.46 -11.15
N TRP A 52 12.53 10.34 -9.82
CA TRP A 52 13.24 9.22 -9.20
C TRP A 52 12.53 7.89 -9.43
N ILE A 53 11.20 7.83 -9.21
CA ILE A 53 10.40 6.62 -9.43
C ILE A 53 10.47 6.16 -10.89
N GLU A 54 10.39 7.11 -11.84
CA GLU A 54 10.55 6.80 -13.27
C GLU A 54 11.95 6.25 -13.57
N TYR A 55 12.99 6.88 -13.00
CA TYR A 55 14.37 6.40 -13.13
C TYR A 55 14.50 4.96 -12.60
N VAL A 56 14.06 4.68 -11.36
CA VAL A 56 14.11 3.33 -10.77
C VAL A 56 13.35 2.33 -11.63
N SER A 57 12.17 2.72 -12.10
CA SER A 57 11.32 1.86 -12.95
C SER A 57 11.98 1.53 -14.29
N ASP A 58 12.87 2.38 -14.80
CA ASP A 58 13.58 2.19 -16.06
C ASP A 58 14.95 1.48 -15.92
N VAL A 59 15.56 1.47 -14.70
CA VAL A 59 16.92 0.94 -14.46
C VAL A 59 17.06 -0.55 -14.73
N ALA A 60 16.07 -1.37 -14.43
CA ALA A 60 16.12 -2.80 -14.66
C ALA A 60 15.04 -3.23 -15.66
N GLY A 61 15.43 -3.33 -16.91
CA GLY A 61 14.64 -4.03 -17.90
C GLY A 61 13.56 -3.21 -18.58
N SER A 62 13.97 -2.18 -19.29
CA SER A 62 13.35 -2.08 -20.61
C SER A 62 13.53 -3.43 -21.26
N PRO A 63 12.48 -4.16 -21.67
CA PRO A 63 12.66 -5.20 -22.67
C PRO A 63 13.43 -4.51 -23.79
N ALA A 64 14.68 -4.89 -23.97
CA ALA A 64 15.56 -4.25 -24.92
C ALA A 64 14.71 -4.02 -26.15
N SER A 65 14.59 -2.77 -26.55
CA SER A 65 13.98 -2.41 -27.80
C SER A 65 14.54 -3.39 -28.84
N GLY A 66 13.69 -4.40 -29.14
CA GLY A 66 14.14 -5.60 -29.84
C GLY A 66 14.80 -5.26 -31.14
N PRO A 67 15.71 -6.09 -31.61
CA PRO A 67 16.50 -5.81 -32.77
C PRO A 67 15.62 -5.59 -33.97
N SER A 68 16.00 -4.53 -34.64
CA SER A 68 15.96 -4.40 -36.12
C SER A 68 14.91 -5.19 -36.89
N GLY A 69 13.97 -4.47 -37.41
CA GLY A 69 13.55 -4.60 -38.78
C GLY A 69 12.35 -5.52 -39.10
N ALA A 70 12.12 -6.64 -38.47
CA ALA A 70 11.10 -7.59 -38.90
C ALA A 70 9.83 -7.66 -38.02
N ALA A 71 9.90 -7.30 -36.74
CA ALA A 71 8.76 -7.37 -35.80
C ALA A 71 7.93 -6.08 -35.69
N ARG A 72 8.16 -5.09 -36.54
CA ARG A 72 7.57 -3.74 -36.49
C ARG A 72 6.05 -3.66 -36.77
N LYS A 73 5.32 -4.76 -36.95
CA LYS A 73 3.87 -4.71 -37.27
C LYS A 73 2.91 -4.99 -36.11
N ARG A 74 3.37 -5.45 -34.96
CA ARG A 74 2.56 -5.41 -33.72
C ARG A 74 3.08 -4.29 -32.85
N LYS A 75 2.22 -3.34 -32.46
CA LYS A 75 2.54 -2.40 -31.39
C LYS A 75 2.94 -3.26 -30.19
N PRO A 76 4.10 -2.98 -29.54
CA PRO A 76 4.48 -3.72 -28.35
C PRO A 76 3.31 -3.62 -27.36
N GLU A 77 2.83 -4.75 -26.89
CA GLU A 77 1.81 -4.82 -25.86
C GLU A 77 2.39 -4.14 -24.63
N TRP A 78 1.62 -3.20 -24.06
CA TRP A 78 2.08 -2.49 -22.86
C TRP A 78 2.30 -3.49 -21.71
N GLN A 79 3.41 -3.37 -21.01
CA GLN A 79 3.73 -4.14 -19.80
C GLN A 79 3.82 -3.20 -18.59
N PRO A 80 3.32 -3.61 -17.41
CA PRO A 80 3.46 -2.87 -16.18
C PRO A 80 4.94 -2.71 -15.82
N ARG A 81 5.38 -1.49 -15.52
CA ARG A 81 6.79 -1.22 -15.22
C ARG A 81 7.03 -0.43 -13.94
N LEU A 82 6.00 0.23 -13.42
CA LEU A 82 6.10 1.12 -12.29
C LEU A 82 6.56 0.36 -11.03
N VAL A 83 7.70 0.75 -10.45
CA VAL A 83 8.14 0.27 -9.14
C VAL A 83 7.58 1.17 -8.06
N ILE A 84 6.76 0.61 -7.17
CA ILE A 84 6.10 1.36 -6.10
C ILE A 84 7.10 1.60 -4.97
N PRO A 85 7.33 2.86 -4.56
CA PRO A 85 8.20 3.17 -3.43
C PRO A 85 7.70 2.53 -2.12
N GLY A 86 8.65 2.05 -1.32
CA GLY A 86 8.34 1.50 0.00
C GLY A 86 7.70 0.10 0.00
N HIS A 87 7.55 -0.53 -1.17
CA HIS A 87 7.03 -1.90 -1.30
C HIS A 87 5.63 -2.08 -0.67
N HIS A 88 4.70 -1.18 -1.04
CA HIS A 88 3.32 -1.22 -0.57
C HIS A 88 2.44 -2.06 -1.50
N ASP A 89 2.01 -3.23 -1.05
CA ASP A 89 1.14 -4.16 -1.78
C ASP A 89 -0.27 -3.59 -2.05
N GLU A 90 -0.85 -2.88 -1.09
CA GLU A 90 -2.15 -2.21 -1.24
C GLU A 90 -2.21 -1.28 -2.45
N SER A 91 -1.09 -0.63 -2.78
CA SER A 91 -1.00 0.25 -3.94
C SER A 91 -1.17 -0.51 -5.25
N PHE A 92 -0.65 -1.74 -5.37
CA PHE A 92 -0.87 -2.58 -6.55
C PHE A 92 -2.34 -2.97 -6.70
N GLU A 93 -3.03 -3.25 -5.59
CA GLU A 93 -4.45 -3.57 -5.59
C GLU A 93 -5.29 -2.40 -6.16
N TRP A 94 -5.02 -1.15 -5.75
CA TRP A 94 -5.69 0.02 -6.30
C TRP A 94 -5.49 0.15 -7.82
N LEU A 95 -4.28 -0.13 -8.32
CA LEU A 95 -3.97 -0.06 -9.76
C LEU A 95 -4.67 -1.17 -10.54
N ASP A 96 -4.65 -2.41 -10.05
CA ASP A 96 -5.28 -3.55 -10.71
C ASP A 96 -6.80 -3.40 -10.74
N GLN A 97 -7.42 -2.96 -9.65
CA GLN A 97 -8.84 -2.67 -9.63
C GLN A 97 -9.20 -1.51 -10.57
N THR A 98 -8.37 -0.47 -10.68
CA THR A 98 -8.57 0.62 -11.65
C THR A 98 -8.45 0.11 -13.09
N ARG A 99 -7.50 -0.78 -13.39
CA ARG A 99 -7.38 -1.44 -14.70
C ARG A 99 -8.60 -2.29 -15.01
N GLN A 100 -9.12 -3.04 -14.03
CA GLN A 100 -10.34 -3.83 -14.17
C GLN A 100 -11.54 -2.95 -14.51
N MET A 101 -11.69 -1.76 -13.91
CA MET A 101 -12.74 -0.81 -14.26
C MET A 101 -12.72 -0.44 -15.74
N PHE A 102 -11.52 -0.19 -16.31
CA PHE A 102 -11.39 0.09 -17.74
C PHE A 102 -11.67 -1.13 -18.61
N ALA A 103 -11.17 -2.31 -18.21
CA ALA A 103 -11.29 -3.54 -19.00
C ALA A 103 -12.73 -4.05 -19.07
N ARG A 104 -13.47 -3.99 -17.97
CA ARG A 104 -14.85 -4.48 -17.87
C ARG A 104 -15.90 -3.39 -18.09
N GLY A 105 -15.50 -2.11 -18.15
CA GLY A 105 -16.43 -0.99 -18.22
C GLY A 105 -17.26 -0.82 -16.94
N GLU A 106 -16.78 -1.34 -15.84
CA GLU A 106 -17.44 -1.28 -14.54
C GLU A 106 -17.12 0.05 -13.86
N TRP A 107 -18.10 0.68 -13.24
CA TRP A 107 -17.88 1.88 -12.45
C TRP A 107 -17.62 1.58 -10.97
N ARG A 108 -17.81 0.33 -10.57
CA ARG A 108 -17.52 -0.22 -9.22
C ARG A 108 -16.89 -1.60 -9.37
N VAL A 109 -15.79 -1.85 -8.67
CA VAL A 109 -15.23 -3.19 -8.53
C VAL A 109 -15.88 -3.85 -7.33
N ARG A 110 -16.47 -5.04 -7.53
CA ARG A 110 -17.13 -5.81 -6.47
C ARG A 110 -16.52 -7.18 -6.25
N ARG A 111 -15.74 -7.64 -7.20
CA ARG A 111 -15.05 -8.92 -7.13
C ARG A 111 -13.74 -8.84 -7.88
N VAL A 112 -12.74 -9.43 -7.30
CA VAL A 112 -11.45 -9.71 -7.94
C VAL A 112 -11.24 -11.22 -8.00
N ASP A 113 -10.61 -11.68 -9.09
CA ASP A 113 -10.44 -13.10 -9.39
C ASP A 113 -8.97 -13.54 -9.22
N PHE A 114 -8.09 -12.63 -8.87
CA PHE A 114 -6.66 -12.86 -8.76
C PHE A 114 -6.18 -13.19 -7.34
N GLU A 115 -6.98 -12.89 -6.35
CA GLU A 115 -6.78 -13.24 -4.95
C GLU A 115 -7.72 -14.35 -4.54
N ASN A 116 -7.38 -15.10 -3.49
CA ASN A 116 -8.13 -16.29 -3.06
C ASN A 116 -8.48 -17.18 -4.26
N ALA A 117 -7.46 -17.59 -5.01
CA ALA A 117 -7.58 -18.24 -6.31
C ALA A 117 -8.58 -19.39 -6.30
N LYS A 118 -9.29 -19.58 -7.41
CA LYS A 118 -10.51 -20.31 -7.70
C LYS A 118 -11.79 -19.66 -7.12
N ALA A 119 -11.82 -19.26 -5.86
CA ALA A 119 -13.01 -18.66 -5.27
C ALA A 119 -13.15 -17.17 -5.65
N GLY A 120 -12.02 -16.45 -5.77
CA GLY A 120 -12.00 -15.00 -5.87
C GLY A 120 -12.40 -14.34 -4.55
N ARG A 121 -12.30 -13.02 -4.50
CA ARG A 121 -12.60 -12.20 -3.32
C ARG A 121 -13.65 -11.14 -3.63
N GLU A 122 -14.58 -10.90 -2.71
CA GLU A 122 -15.47 -9.76 -2.76
C GLU A 122 -14.76 -8.50 -2.28
N VAL A 123 -15.01 -7.36 -2.96
CA VAL A 123 -14.43 -6.06 -2.66
C VAL A 123 -15.46 -5.18 -1.97
N TYR A 124 -15.23 -4.88 -0.70
CA TYR A 124 -16.05 -3.98 0.12
C TYR A 124 -15.47 -2.58 0.20
N ALA A 125 -14.17 -2.42 -0.05
CA ALA A 125 -13.48 -1.13 -0.06
C ALA A 125 -14.21 -0.13 -0.96
N SER A 126 -14.24 1.13 -0.52
CA SER A 126 -15.05 2.18 -1.15
C SER A 126 -14.53 2.60 -2.52
N SER A 127 -15.43 3.05 -3.39
CA SER A 127 -15.11 3.45 -4.77
C SER A 127 -14.53 4.86 -4.95
N PRO A 128 -14.70 5.86 -4.06
CA PRO A 128 -14.32 7.25 -4.35
C PRO A 128 -12.85 7.45 -4.76
N TYR A 129 -11.91 6.77 -4.10
CA TYR A 129 -10.50 6.87 -4.46
C TYR A 129 -10.20 6.19 -5.81
N ARG A 130 -10.81 5.03 -6.10
CA ARG A 130 -10.73 4.37 -7.41
C ARG A 130 -11.27 5.26 -8.53
N TRP A 131 -12.37 5.99 -8.28
CA TRP A 131 -12.91 6.96 -9.26
C TRP A 131 -11.95 8.11 -9.49
N TRP A 132 -11.23 8.55 -8.46
CA TRP A 132 -10.19 9.57 -8.61
C TRP A 132 -9.05 9.08 -9.50
N LEU A 133 -8.51 7.89 -9.24
CA LEU A 133 -7.49 7.25 -10.09
C LEU A 133 -8.00 7.05 -11.52
N TRP A 134 -9.21 6.50 -11.66
CA TRP A 134 -9.83 6.27 -12.96
C TRP A 134 -10.02 7.57 -13.74
N LEU A 135 -10.50 8.63 -13.10
CA LEU A 135 -10.68 9.94 -13.74
C LEU A 135 -9.37 10.50 -14.27
N LEU A 136 -8.31 10.45 -13.48
CA LEU A 136 -6.99 10.92 -13.90
C LEU A 136 -6.42 10.08 -15.03
N ALA A 137 -6.51 8.76 -14.95
CA ALA A 137 -6.10 7.86 -16.02
C ALA A 137 -6.91 8.07 -17.30
N TRP A 138 -8.21 8.31 -17.19
CA TRP A 138 -9.10 8.63 -18.33
C TRP A 138 -8.71 9.96 -18.99
N CYS A 139 -8.46 10.99 -18.20
CA CYS A 139 -7.99 12.30 -18.70
C CYS A 139 -6.63 12.16 -19.40
N HIS A 140 -5.67 11.48 -18.79
CA HIS A 140 -4.35 11.25 -19.37
C HIS A 140 -4.45 10.50 -20.70
N ARG A 141 -5.23 9.43 -20.75
CA ARG A 141 -5.48 8.66 -21.98
C ARG A 141 -6.12 9.51 -23.07
N GLY A 142 -7.10 10.35 -22.69
CA GLY A 142 -7.80 11.23 -23.64
C GLY A 142 -6.89 12.27 -24.29
N VAL A 143 -5.90 12.76 -23.55
CA VAL A 143 -4.93 13.76 -24.03
C VAL A 143 -3.78 13.14 -24.82
N THR A 144 -3.24 12.01 -24.34
CA THR A 144 -1.99 11.41 -24.88
C THR A 144 -2.23 10.27 -25.85
N GLY A 145 -3.42 9.65 -25.84
CA GLY A 145 -3.70 8.41 -26.57
C GLY A 145 -2.95 7.18 -26.04
N ALA A 146 -2.36 7.25 -24.83
CA ALA A 146 -1.60 6.17 -24.22
C ALA A 146 -2.47 4.93 -23.94
N PRO A 147 -1.88 3.71 -23.86
CA PRO A 147 -2.57 2.52 -23.41
C PRO A 147 -3.18 2.71 -22.02
N VAL A 148 -4.24 1.95 -21.70
CA VAL A 148 -4.93 2.03 -20.40
C VAL A 148 -3.94 1.82 -19.25
N GLY A 149 -3.13 0.77 -19.29
CA GLY A 149 -2.19 0.47 -18.24
C GLY A 149 -1.18 1.57 -17.98
N ALA A 150 -0.58 2.15 -19.03
CA ALA A 150 0.32 3.30 -18.89
C ALA A 150 -0.39 4.54 -18.30
N SER A 151 -1.68 4.73 -18.62
CA SER A 151 -2.45 5.84 -18.05
C SER A 151 -2.78 5.60 -16.58
N VAL A 152 -2.98 4.36 -16.17
CA VAL A 152 -3.19 3.98 -14.76
C VAL A 152 -1.90 4.15 -13.97
N GLU A 153 -0.73 3.74 -14.49
CA GLU A 153 0.57 4.01 -13.85
C GLU A 153 0.84 5.52 -13.72
N TRP A 154 0.51 6.29 -14.76
CA TRP A 154 0.60 7.74 -14.67
C TRP A 154 -0.31 8.30 -13.57
N SER A 155 -1.54 7.78 -13.44
CA SER A 155 -2.43 8.22 -12.35
C SER A 155 -1.88 7.90 -10.98
N ALA A 156 -1.18 6.77 -10.77
CA ALA A 156 -0.51 6.44 -9.53
C ALA A 156 0.55 7.47 -9.12
N LEU A 157 1.29 8.01 -10.09
CA LEU A 157 2.33 9.01 -9.82
C LEU A 157 1.75 10.37 -9.39
N PHE A 158 0.56 10.74 -9.87
CA PHE A 158 0.05 12.09 -9.71
C PHE A 158 -1.23 12.21 -8.87
N ALA A 159 -1.92 11.10 -8.55
CA ALA A 159 -3.20 11.14 -7.86
C ALA A 159 -3.13 11.84 -6.50
N ASP A 160 -2.20 11.42 -5.64
CA ASP A 160 -2.11 11.93 -4.28
C ASP A 160 -1.50 13.34 -4.20
N PRO A 161 -0.44 13.69 -4.96
CA PRO A 161 0.00 15.08 -5.06
C PRO A 161 -1.09 16.04 -5.56
N LEU A 162 -1.85 15.66 -6.57
CA LEU A 162 -2.97 16.47 -7.07
C LEU A 162 -4.09 16.60 -6.05
N LEU A 163 -4.38 15.51 -5.32
CA LEU A 163 -5.33 15.52 -4.22
C LEU A 163 -4.90 16.51 -3.13
N LEU A 164 -3.62 16.50 -2.72
CA LEU A 164 -3.07 17.47 -1.76
C LEU A 164 -3.20 18.90 -2.28
N LEU A 165 -2.92 19.15 -3.55
CA LEU A 165 -3.06 20.49 -4.15
C LEU A 165 -4.51 20.98 -4.12
N VAL A 166 -5.48 20.14 -4.48
CA VAL A 166 -6.92 20.46 -4.42
C VAL A 166 -7.36 20.66 -2.97
N PHE A 167 -6.97 19.77 -2.09
CA PHE A 167 -7.27 19.86 -0.66
C PHE A 167 -6.65 21.12 -0.03
N GLY A 168 -5.38 21.40 -0.30
CA GLY A 168 -4.67 22.59 0.18
C GLY A 168 -5.29 23.89 -0.33
N ALA A 169 -5.60 23.98 -1.63
CA ALA A 169 -6.21 25.16 -2.22
C ALA A 169 -7.61 25.44 -1.66
N THR A 170 -8.47 24.42 -1.62
CA THR A 170 -9.85 24.55 -1.10
C THR A 170 -9.85 24.94 0.37
N THR A 171 -9.03 24.27 1.19
CA THR A 171 -8.89 24.57 2.62
C THR A 171 -8.35 25.99 2.85
N THR A 172 -7.29 26.39 2.14
CA THR A 172 -6.70 27.72 2.27
C THR A 172 -7.71 28.81 1.92
N VAL A 173 -8.44 28.68 0.81
CA VAL A 173 -9.48 29.65 0.40
C VAL A 173 -10.61 29.70 1.43
N PHE A 174 -11.07 28.57 1.93
CA PHE A 174 -12.11 28.49 2.94
C PHE A 174 -11.66 29.18 4.24
N VAL A 175 -10.48 28.82 4.75
CA VAL A 175 -9.93 29.38 5.99
C VAL A 175 -9.67 30.88 5.87
N ALA A 176 -9.12 31.35 4.73
CA ALA A 176 -8.90 32.78 4.49
C ALA A 176 -10.19 33.60 4.59
N ARG A 177 -11.28 33.08 4.02
CA ARG A 177 -12.59 33.75 4.00
C ARG A 177 -13.32 33.73 5.35
N ARG A 178 -13.06 32.72 6.20
CA ARG A 178 -13.82 32.49 7.42
C ARG A 178 -13.07 32.81 8.71
N PHE A 179 -11.77 32.52 8.73
CA PHE A 179 -10.93 32.62 9.93
C PHE A 179 -9.79 33.65 9.81
N GLY A 180 -9.62 34.20 8.62
CA GLY A 180 -8.64 35.22 8.33
C GLY A 180 -7.34 34.73 7.75
N VAL A 181 -6.52 35.66 7.29
CA VAL A 181 -5.35 35.42 6.47
C VAL A 181 -4.20 34.71 7.21
N LEU A 182 -4.05 34.99 8.52
CA LEU A 182 -3.02 34.32 9.31
C LEU A 182 -3.34 32.83 9.49
N ALA A 183 -4.59 32.51 9.83
CA ALA A 183 -5.03 31.14 9.94
C ALA A 183 -4.86 30.38 8.62
N ALA A 184 -5.15 31.03 7.48
CA ALA A 184 -4.98 30.44 6.14
C ALA A 184 -3.51 30.21 5.79
N ALA A 185 -2.62 31.14 6.11
CA ALA A 185 -1.19 31.00 5.89
C ALA A 185 -0.60 29.84 6.70
N LEU A 186 -0.99 29.71 7.98
CA LEU A 186 -0.55 28.63 8.84
C LEU A 186 -1.14 27.28 8.41
N ALA A 187 -2.43 27.24 8.03
CA ALA A 187 -3.05 26.02 7.55
C ALA A 187 -2.40 25.51 6.24
N SER A 188 -2.09 26.42 5.29
CA SER A 188 -1.41 26.02 4.06
C SER A 188 0.00 25.48 4.30
N ALA A 189 0.75 26.09 5.20
CA ALA A 189 2.07 25.59 5.59
C ALA A 189 1.96 24.23 6.31
N ALA A 190 1.00 24.07 7.22
CA ALA A 190 0.77 22.83 7.94
C ALA A 190 0.39 21.68 6.99
N LEU A 191 -0.54 21.92 6.07
CA LEU A 191 -0.95 20.91 5.07
C LEU A 191 0.22 20.41 4.20
N ALA A 192 1.17 21.28 3.88
CA ALA A 192 2.32 20.93 3.07
C ALA A 192 3.47 20.27 3.86
N THR A 193 3.54 20.47 5.19
CA THR A 193 4.74 20.10 5.94
C THR A 193 4.50 19.28 7.21
N LEU A 194 3.24 19.08 7.67
CA LEU A 194 2.99 18.20 8.81
C LEU A 194 3.37 16.76 8.47
N TYR A 195 4.14 16.12 9.32
CA TYR A 195 4.57 14.75 9.20
C TYR A 195 4.04 13.93 10.38
N PRO A 196 3.39 12.77 10.14
CA PRO A 196 3.32 12.00 8.88
C PRO A 196 2.20 12.37 7.90
N LEU A 197 1.27 13.28 8.21
CA LEU A 197 0.14 13.60 7.32
C LEU A 197 0.55 13.89 5.87
N GLY A 198 1.62 14.67 5.66
CA GLY A 198 2.13 14.99 4.32
C GLY A 198 2.67 13.77 3.57
N ALA A 199 3.06 12.72 4.28
CA ALA A 199 3.53 11.48 3.68
C ALA A 199 2.41 10.67 3.03
N GLU A 200 1.16 10.82 3.47
CA GLU A 200 -0.03 10.18 2.87
C GLU A 200 -0.36 10.69 1.45
N PHE A 201 0.37 11.69 0.95
CA PHE A 201 0.17 12.29 -0.37
C PHE A 201 1.40 12.18 -1.28
N LEU A 202 2.27 11.21 -1.01
CA LEU A 202 3.50 11.05 -1.79
C LEU A 202 3.21 10.41 -3.16
N PRO A 203 3.95 10.82 -4.21
CA PRO A 203 3.82 10.23 -5.54
C PRO A 203 4.12 8.74 -5.57
N GLY A 204 3.39 8.00 -6.39
CA GLY A 204 3.69 6.60 -6.71
C GLY A 204 3.25 5.58 -5.66
N VAL A 205 2.59 6.02 -4.60
CA VAL A 205 2.02 5.15 -3.54
C VAL A 205 0.52 5.43 -3.46
N PRO A 206 -0.27 5.02 -4.46
CA PRO A 206 -1.71 5.28 -4.46
C PRO A 206 -2.40 4.57 -3.30
N ASP A 207 -3.12 5.38 -2.49
CA ASP A 207 -3.81 4.95 -1.28
C ASP A 207 -4.98 5.90 -0.97
N ASP A 208 -6.05 5.39 -0.36
CA ASP A 208 -7.21 6.20 0.04
C ASP A 208 -6.96 7.05 1.31
N HIS A 209 -5.84 6.86 1.98
CA HIS A 209 -5.49 7.49 3.25
C HIS A 209 -5.49 9.02 3.15
N GLY A 210 -4.86 9.59 2.12
CA GLY A 210 -4.85 11.04 1.89
C GLY A 210 -6.25 11.62 1.72
N LEU A 211 -7.12 10.93 0.99
CA LEU A 211 -8.52 11.34 0.79
C LEU A 211 -9.31 11.27 2.10
N ALA A 212 -9.11 10.23 2.91
CA ALA A 212 -9.74 10.08 4.21
C ALA A 212 -9.33 11.20 5.18
N GLN A 213 -8.04 11.56 5.22
CA GLN A 213 -7.56 12.68 6.04
C GLN A 213 -8.13 14.05 5.57
N ALA A 214 -8.26 14.25 4.27
CA ALA A 214 -8.91 15.44 3.73
C ALA A 214 -10.39 15.51 4.19
N CYS A 215 -11.11 14.39 4.15
CA CYS A 215 -12.48 14.30 4.66
C CYS A 215 -12.55 14.60 6.17
N ALA A 216 -11.64 14.04 6.97
CA ALA A 216 -11.55 14.29 8.41
C ALA A 216 -11.42 15.78 8.74
N VAL A 217 -10.54 16.50 8.04
CA VAL A 217 -10.39 17.96 8.21
C VAL A 217 -11.68 18.69 7.81
N TRP A 218 -12.28 18.32 6.66
CA TRP A 218 -13.52 18.94 6.19
C TRP A 218 -14.77 18.57 6.99
N SER A 219 -14.74 17.49 7.78
CA SER A 219 -15.80 17.17 8.74
C SER A 219 -15.82 18.16 9.90
N VAL A 220 -14.69 18.78 10.26
CA VAL A 220 -14.55 19.66 11.41
C VAL A 220 -14.59 21.15 11.03
N LEU A 221 -13.90 21.57 9.96
CA LEU A 221 -13.79 22.99 9.59
C LEU A 221 -15.13 23.73 9.42
N PRO A 222 -16.16 23.18 8.75
CA PRO A 222 -17.45 23.82 8.67
C PRO A 222 -18.13 24.00 10.03
N LEU A 223 -17.96 23.06 10.97
CA LEU A 223 -18.52 23.17 12.31
C LEU A 223 -17.88 24.33 13.09
N LEU A 224 -16.56 24.51 12.94
CA LEU A 224 -15.85 25.67 13.51
C LEU A 224 -16.38 26.98 12.92
N ALA A 225 -16.60 27.05 11.59
CA ALA A 225 -17.15 28.22 10.94
C ALA A 225 -18.58 28.49 11.40
N GLY A 226 -19.40 27.45 11.58
CA GLY A 226 -20.73 27.55 12.16
C GLY A 226 -20.74 28.09 13.58
N ALA A 227 -19.84 27.58 14.42
CA ALA A 227 -19.69 28.06 15.80
C ALA A 227 -19.21 29.54 15.89
N ALA A 228 -18.27 29.93 15.01
CA ALA A 228 -17.78 31.30 14.97
C ALA A 228 -18.83 32.30 14.44
N SER A 229 -19.79 31.86 13.62
CA SER A 229 -20.83 32.73 13.02
C SER A 229 -22.03 33.01 13.93
N MET A 230 -22.09 32.47 15.15
CA MET A 230 -23.23 32.62 16.06
C MET A 230 -23.53 34.04 16.49
N ASN A 231 -22.55 34.91 16.47
CA ASN A 231 -22.70 36.31 16.90
C ASN A 231 -23.09 37.26 15.75
N ALA A 232 -23.38 36.78 14.56
CA ALA A 232 -23.80 37.60 13.43
C ALA A 232 -25.32 37.76 13.41
N ALA A 233 -25.84 38.88 12.86
CA ALA A 233 -27.26 39.20 12.79
C ALA A 233 -28.12 38.10 12.14
N ASP A 234 -27.54 37.26 11.24
CA ASP A 234 -28.15 36.11 10.56
C ASP A 234 -27.72 34.75 11.15
N ALA A 235 -27.40 34.71 12.45
CA ALA A 235 -26.78 33.60 13.12
C ALA A 235 -27.44 32.24 12.87
N GLY A 236 -28.79 32.18 12.90
CA GLY A 236 -29.51 30.90 12.84
C GLY A 236 -29.40 30.14 11.52
N ARG A 237 -29.58 30.84 10.38
CA ARG A 237 -29.52 30.20 9.03
C ARG A 237 -28.08 29.89 8.62
N GLY A 238 -27.14 30.79 8.90
CA GLY A 238 -25.73 30.61 8.59
C GLY A 238 -25.13 29.41 9.33
N THR A 239 -25.31 29.33 10.63
CA THR A 239 -24.83 28.23 11.49
C THR A 239 -25.40 26.88 11.02
N ARG A 240 -26.71 26.81 10.72
CA ARG A 240 -27.34 25.56 10.26
C ARG A 240 -26.76 25.04 8.93
N ARG A 241 -26.45 25.94 7.97
CA ARG A 241 -25.80 25.55 6.70
C ARG A 241 -24.42 24.95 6.93
N TRP A 242 -23.65 25.49 7.85
CA TRP A 242 -22.32 24.97 8.16
C TRP A 242 -22.36 23.61 8.87
N PHE A 243 -23.31 23.41 9.77
CA PHE A 243 -23.51 22.12 10.42
C PHE A 243 -24.01 21.06 9.42
N LEU A 244 -24.85 21.46 8.48
CA LEU A 244 -25.22 20.59 7.36
C LEU A 244 -23.99 20.19 6.53
N ALA A 245 -23.14 21.16 6.14
CA ALA A 245 -21.93 20.91 5.38
C ALA A 245 -20.95 20.00 6.12
N GLY A 246 -20.75 20.21 7.46
CA GLY A 246 -19.94 19.31 8.27
C GLY A 246 -20.52 17.90 8.38
N GLY A 247 -21.86 17.77 8.44
CA GLY A 247 -22.50 16.46 8.42
C GLY A 247 -22.31 15.73 7.08
N VAL A 248 -22.48 16.45 5.95
CA VAL A 248 -22.24 15.88 4.62
C VAL A 248 -20.79 15.44 4.46
N ALA A 249 -19.83 16.30 4.85
CA ALA A 249 -18.41 15.99 4.77
C ALA A 249 -18.04 14.74 5.58
N GLY A 250 -18.54 14.63 6.82
CA GLY A 250 -18.32 13.43 7.64
C GLY A 250 -19.00 12.18 7.08
N GLY A 251 -20.16 12.33 6.41
CA GLY A 251 -20.80 11.22 5.70
C GLY A 251 -19.98 10.74 4.50
N VAL A 252 -19.35 11.66 3.76
CA VAL A 252 -18.38 11.32 2.72
C VAL A 252 -17.12 10.69 3.33
N GLY A 253 -16.65 11.20 4.47
CA GLY A 253 -15.54 10.60 5.21
C GLY A 253 -15.80 9.14 5.61
N LEU A 254 -17.00 8.84 6.12
CA LEU A 254 -17.42 7.46 6.37
C LEU A 254 -17.45 6.61 5.10
N TRP A 255 -17.80 7.21 3.98
CA TRP A 255 -17.80 6.51 2.69
C TRP A 255 -16.38 6.15 2.26
N VAL A 256 -15.43 7.06 2.38
CA VAL A 256 -14.01 6.83 2.01
C VAL A 256 -13.36 5.85 2.96
N GLY A 257 -13.45 6.07 4.28
CA GLY A 257 -12.79 5.22 5.27
C GLY A 257 -13.49 5.27 6.63
N VAL A 258 -14.27 4.23 6.94
CA VAL A 258 -15.00 4.14 8.21
C VAL A 258 -14.09 4.17 9.41
N SER A 259 -13.01 3.40 9.39
CA SER A 259 -12.05 3.29 10.49
C SER A 259 -11.43 4.64 10.85
N ARG A 260 -11.17 5.50 9.87
CA ARG A 260 -10.56 6.82 10.06
C ARG A 260 -11.57 7.89 10.47
N GLU A 261 -12.79 7.87 9.93
CA GLU A 261 -13.77 8.90 10.14
C GLU A 261 -14.56 8.73 11.47
N VAL A 262 -14.85 7.52 11.92
CA VAL A 262 -15.58 7.29 13.19
C VAL A 262 -14.90 7.94 14.39
N PRO A 263 -13.57 7.85 14.59
CA PRO A 263 -12.85 8.58 15.64
C PRO A 263 -13.04 10.10 15.56
N VAL A 264 -13.05 10.67 14.35
CA VAL A 264 -13.28 12.10 14.14
C VAL A 264 -14.69 12.50 14.58
N LEU A 265 -15.70 11.73 14.20
CA LEU A 265 -17.09 11.97 14.62
C LEU A 265 -17.28 11.85 16.13
N LEU A 266 -16.64 10.88 16.77
CA LEU A 266 -16.61 10.76 18.24
C LEU A 266 -15.91 11.98 18.87
N GLY A 267 -14.81 12.42 18.26
CA GLY A 267 -14.09 13.61 18.66
C GLY A 267 -14.95 14.89 18.54
N VAL A 268 -15.71 15.02 17.44
CA VAL A 268 -16.68 16.11 17.28
C VAL A 268 -17.74 16.06 18.40
N GLY A 269 -18.22 14.88 18.76
CA GLY A 269 -19.15 14.69 19.89
C GLY A 269 -18.55 15.17 21.21
N LEU A 270 -17.32 14.76 21.53
CA LEU A 270 -16.59 15.21 22.71
C LEU A 270 -16.39 16.73 22.70
N GLY A 271 -15.92 17.26 21.57
CA GLY A 271 -15.72 18.70 21.36
C GLY A 271 -17.01 19.51 21.55
N ALA A 272 -18.15 18.96 21.14
CA ALA A 272 -19.47 19.56 21.30
C ALA A 272 -19.86 19.68 22.79
N LEU A 273 -19.58 18.65 23.57
CA LEU A 273 -19.82 18.68 25.02
C LEU A 273 -18.91 19.70 25.73
N LEU A 274 -17.61 19.72 25.36
CA LEU A 274 -16.65 20.70 25.85
C LEU A 274 -17.06 22.13 25.45
N ALA A 275 -17.50 22.34 24.21
CA ALA A 275 -17.96 23.64 23.72
C ALA A 275 -19.17 24.16 24.52
N THR A 276 -20.12 23.28 24.79
CA THR A 276 -21.30 23.63 25.60
C THR A 276 -20.95 23.93 27.05
N TRP A 277 -20.05 23.15 27.64
CA TRP A 277 -19.55 23.39 28.98
C TRP A 277 -18.83 24.75 29.10
N VAL A 278 -17.98 25.07 28.15
CA VAL A 278 -17.25 26.36 28.11
C VAL A 278 -18.17 27.54 27.90
N ALA A 279 -19.21 27.39 27.07
CA ALA A 279 -20.18 28.45 26.85
C ALA A 279 -20.99 28.76 28.12
N ARG A 280 -21.19 27.78 29.01
CA ARG A 280 -21.91 27.96 30.30
C ARG A 280 -21.10 28.78 31.33
N VAL A 281 -19.77 28.73 31.25
CA VAL A 281 -18.89 29.42 32.21
C VAL A 281 -18.66 30.84 31.71
N PRO A 282 -19.22 31.89 32.41
CA PRO A 282 -19.07 33.28 31.99
C PRO A 282 -17.61 33.73 32.12
N ALA A 283 -17.16 34.51 31.12
CA ALA A 283 -15.80 35.05 31.09
C ALA A 283 -15.55 36.10 32.22
N LYS A 284 -16.61 36.80 32.63
CA LYS A 284 -16.57 37.78 33.73
C LYS A 284 -17.84 37.66 34.56
N ALA A 285 -17.70 37.86 35.89
CA ALA A 285 -18.85 37.91 36.77
C ALA A 285 -19.76 39.07 36.37
N GLY A 286 -21.06 38.82 36.18
CA GLY A 286 -22.08 39.82 35.83
C GLY A 286 -22.44 39.94 34.34
N THR A 287 -21.78 39.18 33.42
CA THR A 287 -22.22 39.10 32.05
C THR A 287 -23.37 38.09 31.89
N SER A 288 -24.43 38.48 31.13
CA SER A 288 -25.55 37.58 30.85
C SER A 288 -25.07 36.31 30.14
N GLN A 289 -25.51 35.16 30.64
CA GLN A 289 -25.19 33.84 30.07
C GLN A 289 -25.86 33.72 28.69
N GLU A 290 -25.09 33.80 27.61
CA GLU A 290 -25.61 33.53 26.27
C GLU A 290 -25.88 32.04 26.12
N ARG A 291 -27.17 31.71 25.89
CA ARG A 291 -27.57 30.33 25.60
C ARG A 291 -27.12 29.96 24.18
N MET A 292 -26.23 29.03 24.08
CA MET A 292 -25.70 28.57 22.82
C MET A 292 -26.41 27.29 22.35
N HIS A 293 -27.17 27.40 21.28
CA HIS A 293 -27.85 26.28 20.63
C HIS A 293 -27.20 25.95 19.29
N LEU A 294 -26.22 25.02 19.29
CA LEU A 294 -25.65 24.48 18.07
C LEU A 294 -26.59 23.43 17.45
N PRO A 295 -26.79 23.44 16.13
CA PRO A 295 -27.80 22.59 15.48
C PRO A 295 -27.30 21.15 15.22
N TRP A 296 -26.98 20.41 16.28
CA TRP A 296 -26.43 19.04 16.23
C TRP A 296 -27.38 18.07 15.52
N ARG A 297 -28.69 18.25 15.61
CA ARG A 297 -29.66 17.46 14.85
C ARG A 297 -29.55 17.64 13.35
N THR A 298 -29.21 18.86 12.89
CA THR A 298 -28.98 19.10 11.45
C THR A 298 -27.71 18.40 10.99
N TRP A 299 -26.65 18.44 11.79
CA TRP A 299 -25.40 17.74 11.51
C TRP A 299 -25.62 16.21 11.42
N SER A 300 -26.29 15.62 12.39
CA SER A 300 -26.53 14.18 12.41
C SER A 300 -27.45 13.72 11.29
N LEU A 301 -28.50 14.49 10.98
CA LEU A 301 -29.39 14.19 9.87
C LEU A 301 -28.68 14.23 8.50
N ALA A 302 -27.84 15.25 8.28
CA ALA A 302 -27.07 15.39 7.06
C ALA A 302 -26.06 14.23 6.92
N GLY A 303 -25.33 13.92 7.98
CA GLY A 303 -24.36 12.83 8.00
C GLY A 303 -25.00 11.46 7.77
N SER A 304 -26.09 11.18 8.51
CA SER A 304 -26.85 9.92 8.32
C SER A 304 -27.40 9.78 6.90
N GLY A 305 -27.97 10.88 6.35
CA GLY A 305 -28.50 10.87 5.00
C GLY A 305 -27.41 10.61 3.95
N THR A 306 -26.23 11.23 4.11
CA THR A 306 -25.07 11.01 3.23
C THR A 306 -24.54 9.59 3.36
N CYS A 307 -24.43 9.05 4.58
CA CYS A 307 -24.02 7.68 4.84
C CYS A 307 -24.94 6.66 4.16
N LEU A 308 -26.26 6.85 4.28
CA LEU A 308 -27.24 5.97 3.63
C LEU A 308 -27.20 6.10 2.10
N ALA A 309 -27.05 7.30 1.58
CA ALA A 309 -26.86 7.53 0.14
C ALA A 309 -25.59 6.85 -0.38
N ALA A 310 -24.47 6.99 0.33
CA ALA A 310 -23.21 6.32 0.02
C ALA A 310 -23.35 4.79 0.01
N TYR A 311 -24.01 4.22 1.00
CA TYR A 311 -24.29 2.78 1.05
C TYR A 311 -25.11 2.31 -0.16
N LEU A 312 -26.16 3.06 -0.53
CA LEU A 312 -26.96 2.73 -1.70
C LEU A 312 -26.14 2.83 -2.99
N ILE A 313 -25.32 3.88 -3.12
CA ILE A 313 -24.42 4.03 -4.28
C ILE A 313 -23.47 2.84 -4.37
N GLU A 314 -22.91 2.38 -3.25
CA GLU A 314 -21.94 1.28 -3.24
C GLU A 314 -22.59 -0.10 -3.44
N PHE A 315 -23.66 -0.40 -2.75
CA PHE A 315 -24.12 -1.80 -2.62
C PHE A 315 -25.44 -2.13 -3.34
N PHE A 316 -26.21 -1.13 -3.79
CA PHE A 316 -27.43 -1.41 -4.54
C PHE A 316 -27.13 -1.83 -6.00
N PRO A 317 -27.83 -2.80 -6.59
CA PRO A 317 -28.85 -3.67 -5.97
C PRO A 317 -28.30 -5.00 -5.42
N SER A 318 -27.15 -5.46 -5.90
CA SER A 318 -26.72 -6.88 -5.81
C SER A 318 -26.03 -7.27 -4.51
N HIS A 319 -25.45 -6.30 -3.76
CA HIS A 319 -24.65 -6.57 -2.56
C HIS A 319 -25.28 -6.02 -1.28
N MET A 320 -26.56 -5.67 -1.32
CA MET A 320 -27.27 -5.20 -0.14
C MET A 320 -27.40 -6.31 0.91
N GLY A 321 -27.14 -5.96 2.16
CA GLY A 321 -27.26 -6.88 3.29
C GLY A 321 -25.97 -7.56 3.73
N SER A 322 -24.83 -7.25 3.11
CA SER A 322 -23.53 -7.65 3.64
C SER A 322 -23.27 -6.95 5.00
N TRP A 323 -22.77 -7.72 5.98
CA TRP A 323 -22.45 -7.22 7.33
C TRP A 323 -20.95 -6.93 7.50
N GLU A 324 -20.40 -6.08 6.64
CA GLU A 324 -19.01 -5.68 6.75
C GLU A 324 -18.93 -4.27 7.37
N LEU A 325 -18.43 -4.21 8.61
CA LEU A 325 -18.36 -2.96 9.38
C LEU A 325 -17.08 -2.16 9.16
N ARG A 326 -16.10 -2.70 8.45
CA ARG A 326 -14.95 -1.92 8.01
C ARG A 326 -15.28 -1.03 6.82
N ALA A 327 -16.32 -1.40 6.06
CA ALA A 327 -16.87 -0.63 4.95
C ALA A 327 -18.08 0.20 5.39
N ILE A 328 -18.56 1.07 4.51
CA ILE A 328 -19.75 1.86 4.74
C ILE A 328 -20.98 0.96 4.96
N HIS A 329 -21.66 1.13 6.07
CA HIS A 329 -22.84 0.33 6.43
C HIS A 329 -23.98 1.23 6.99
N PRO A 330 -25.26 0.92 6.74
CA PRO A 330 -26.41 1.70 7.25
C PRO A 330 -26.42 1.90 8.76
N MET A 331 -25.82 0.98 9.51
CA MET A 331 -25.68 1.09 10.97
C MET A 331 -24.98 2.35 11.41
N PHE A 332 -23.96 2.82 10.69
CA PHE A 332 -23.27 4.07 11.01
C PHE A 332 -24.20 5.26 10.86
N GLY A 333 -25.06 5.27 9.83
CA GLY A 333 -26.08 6.30 9.66
C GLY A 333 -27.10 6.28 10.80
N LEU A 334 -27.58 5.11 11.21
CA LEU A 334 -28.52 4.96 12.31
C LEU A 334 -27.88 5.35 13.65
N ALA A 335 -26.64 4.90 13.92
CA ALA A 335 -25.89 5.27 15.10
C ALA A 335 -25.63 6.78 15.17
N TRP A 336 -25.33 7.40 14.03
CA TRP A 336 -25.12 8.84 13.95
C TRP A 336 -26.42 9.63 14.21
N LEU A 337 -27.54 9.17 13.63
CA LEU A 337 -28.84 9.80 13.89
C LEU A 337 -29.22 9.74 15.37
N GLY A 338 -29.10 8.56 15.99
CA GLY A 338 -29.35 8.37 17.41
C GLY A 338 -28.35 9.13 18.29
N GLY A 339 -27.06 9.02 17.99
CA GLY A 339 -25.98 9.72 18.68
C GLY A 339 -26.11 11.25 18.61
N GLY A 340 -26.55 11.80 17.46
CA GLY A 340 -26.79 13.23 17.30
C GLY A 340 -27.96 13.75 18.11
N GLU A 341 -29.04 12.97 18.31
CA GLU A 341 -30.13 13.33 19.24
C GLU A 341 -29.66 13.27 20.68
N LEU A 342 -28.86 12.24 21.05
CA LEU A 342 -28.21 12.14 22.37
C LEU A 342 -27.34 13.35 22.65
N LEU A 343 -26.48 13.71 21.70
CA LEU A 343 -25.59 14.86 21.77
C LEU A 343 -26.36 16.16 21.93
N ALA A 344 -27.43 16.38 21.13
CA ALA A 344 -28.26 17.55 21.23
C ALA A 344 -28.89 17.69 22.62
N ARG A 345 -29.32 16.58 23.25
CA ARG A 345 -29.88 16.56 24.58
C ARG A 345 -28.83 16.75 25.67
N ALA A 346 -27.70 16.07 25.57
CA ALA A 346 -26.60 16.25 26.50
C ALA A 346 -26.10 17.70 26.50
N ALA A 347 -25.98 18.31 25.32
CA ALA A 347 -25.64 19.71 25.18
C ALA A 347 -26.69 20.64 25.84
N ALA A 348 -27.98 20.40 25.58
CA ALA A 348 -29.06 21.16 26.24
C ALA A 348 -29.03 20.99 27.76
N TRP A 349 -28.82 19.78 28.27
CA TRP A 349 -28.72 19.51 29.71
C TRP A 349 -27.49 20.19 30.32
N ILE A 350 -26.31 20.07 29.72
CA ILE A 350 -25.11 20.80 30.16
C ILE A 350 -25.33 22.31 30.07
N GLY A 351 -26.10 22.81 29.09
CA GLY A 351 -26.50 24.22 28.94
C GLY A 351 -27.49 24.69 30.02
N GLY A 352 -27.99 23.79 30.87
CA GLY A 352 -28.92 24.13 31.97
C GLY A 352 -30.39 24.04 31.57
N GLU A 353 -30.73 23.46 30.45
CA GLU A 353 -32.10 23.21 30.00
C GLU A 353 -32.56 21.82 30.39
N ARG A 354 -33.85 21.71 30.77
CA ARG A 354 -34.45 20.37 30.97
C ARG A 354 -35.02 19.86 29.64
N PRO A 355 -34.38 18.85 28.97
CA PRO A 355 -34.88 18.33 27.73
C PRO A 355 -36.24 17.67 27.89
N ARG A 356 -37.22 18.07 27.06
CA ARG A 356 -38.56 17.47 27.06
C ARG A 356 -38.56 16.18 26.24
N TRP A 357 -39.18 15.12 26.73
CA TRP A 357 -39.36 13.87 26.00
C TRP A 357 -40.49 14.04 24.97
N SER A 358 -40.22 13.65 23.73
CA SER A 358 -41.21 13.60 22.66
C SER A 358 -41.13 12.22 21.96
N PHE A 359 -42.19 11.82 21.28
CA PHE A 359 -42.20 10.56 20.52
C PHE A 359 -41.02 10.47 19.54
N ARG A 360 -40.73 11.56 18.83
CA ARG A 360 -39.62 11.65 17.88
C ARG A 360 -38.25 11.40 18.55
N SER A 361 -38.08 11.80 19.78
CA SER A 361 -36.86 11.58 20.51
C SER A 361 -36.75 10.15 21.04
N VAL A 362 -37.88 9.52 21.39
CA VAL A 362 -37.90 8.10 21.80
C VAL A 362 -37.52 7.22 20.61
N SER A 363 -38.03 7.50 19.39
CA SER A 363 -37.64 6.75 18.19
C SER A 363 -36.13 6.85 17.89
N CYS A 364 -35.52 8.04 18.06
CA CYS A 364 -34.06 8.19 17.89
C CYS A 364 -33.27 7.40 18.95
N TRP A 365 -33.76 7.30 20.18
CA TRP A 365 -33.16 6.48 21.22
C TRP A 365 -33.25 5.00 20.89
N VAL A 366 -34.40 4.55 20.37
CA VAL A 366 -34.59 3.16 19.94
C VAL A 366 -33.64 2.83 18.80
N LEU A 367 -33.48 3.72 17.82
CA LEU A 367 -32.54 3.55 16.73
C LEU A 367 -31.09 3.48 17.20
N ALA A 368 -30.68 4.37 18.12
CA ALA A 368 -29.34 4.36 18.71
C ALA A 368 -29.11 3.08 19.52
N ALA A 369 -30.09 2.65 20.30
CA ALA A 369 -29.99 1.39 21.07
C ALA A 369 -29.91 0.18 20.16
N ALA A 370 -30.72 0.14 19.10
CA ALA A 370 -30.67 -0.94 18.11
C ALA A 370 -29.32 -1.01 17.38
N ALA A 371 -28.77 0.14 16.97
CA ALA A 371 -27.44 0.21 16.36
C ALA A 371 -26.33 -0.25 17.33
N LEU A 372 -26.37 0.20 18.59
CA LEU A 372 -25.40 -0.22 19.60
C LEU A 372 -25.55 -1.71 19.99
N ALA A 373 -26.76 -2.22 20.06
CA ALA A 373 -27.01 -3.64 20.39
C ALA A 373 -26.54 -4.59 19.28
N SER A 374 -26.50 -4.14 18.02
CA SER A 374 -26.03 -4.96 16.92
C SER A 374 -24.50 -5.03 16.80
N LEU A 375 -23.75 -4.07 17.39
CA LEU A 375 -22.28 -4.09 17.43
C LEU A 375 -21.71 -5.36 18.08
N PRO A 376 -22.16 -5.82 19.29
CA PRO A 376 -21.66 -7.06 19.88
C PRO A 376 -21.95 -8.29 19.02
N VAL A 377 -23.10 -8.32 18.30
CA VAL A 377 -23.44 -9.41 17.40
C VAL A 377 -22.50 -9.47 16.20
N ALA A 378 -22.17 -8.32 15.62
CA ALA A 378 -21.20 -8.22 14.55
C ALA A 378 -19.79 -8.59 15.02
N MET A 379 -19.39 -8.13 16.22
CA MET A 379 -18.09 -8.48 16.82
C MET A 379 -17.99 -9.97 17.19
N GLY A 380 -19.08 -10.55 17.70
CA GLY A 380 -19.15 -11.99 18.04
C GLY A 380 -19.03 -12.93 16.83
N LYS A 381 -19.19 -12.40 15.61
CA LYS A 381 -18.93 -13.13 14.35
C LYS A 381 -17.50 -13.00 13.85
N GLY A 382 -16.57 -12.52 14.70
CA GLY A 382 -15.16 -12.32 14.34
C GLY A 382 -14.89 -11.08 13.47
N ARG A 383 -15.89 -10.22 13.28
CA ARG A 383 -15.78 -8.99 12.48
C ARG A 383 -15.38 -7.82 13.37
N SER A 384 -14.12 -7.41 13.29
CA SER A 384 -13.62 -6.22 14.01
C SER A 384 -14.04 -4.94 13.29
N LEU A 385 -14.07 -3.83 14.05
CA LEU A 385 -14.28 -2.49 13.45
C LEU A 385 -13.00 -1.92 12.83
N GLY A 386 -11.87 -2.61 12.91
CA GLY A 386 -10.59 -2.19 12.34
C GLY A 386 -9.93 -0.98 13.03
N PHE A 387 -10.41 -0.52 14.20
CA PHE A 387 -9.84 0.66 14.86
C PHE A 387 -8.52 0.39 15.59
N LEU A 388 -8.38 -0.77 16.19
CA LEU A 388 -7.24 -1.13 17.01
C LEU A 388 -6.89 -2.59 16.73
N SER A 389 -5.80 -2.81 16.05
CA SER A 389 -5.21 -4.12 15.74
C SER A 389 -6.18 -5.20 15.23
N GLY A 390 -5.73 -6.08 14.42
CA GLY A 390 -6.50 -7.15 13.78
C GLY A 390 -6.59 -7.02 12.28
N ASP A 391 -5.91 -6.05 11.68
CA ASP A 391 -5.62 -6.09 10.26
C ASP A 391 -4.50 -7.07 9.97
N LEU A 392 -4.58 -7.77 8.85
CA LEU A 392 -3.52 -8.67 8.41
C LEU A 392 -2.18 -7.93 8.28
N SER A 393 -2.20 -6.67 7.83
CA SER A 393 -1.01 -5.82 7.76
C SER A 393 -0.43 -5.48 9.14
N SER A 394 -1.25 -5.23 10.15
CA SER A 394 -0.75 -5.01 11.51
C SER A 394 -0.24 -6.30 12.17
N MET A 395 -0.82 -7.43 11.80
CA MET A 395 -0.34 -8.76 12.15
C MET A 395 1.01 -9.04 11.51
N HIS A 396 1.19 -8.71 10.23
CA HIS A 396 2.47 -8.79 9.53
C HIS A 396 3.57 -8.03 10.28
N LEU A 397 3.33 -6.74 10.56
CA LEU A 397 4.29 -5.90 11.29
C LEU A 397 4.62 -6.44 12.69
N SER A 398 3.70 -7.16 13.35
CA SER A 398 3.93 -7.75 14.67
C SER A 398 4.71 -9.05 14.65
N LEU A 399 4.72 -9.77 13.54
CA LEU A 399 5.25 -11.13 13.43
C LEU A 399 6.59 -11.19 12.71
N LEU A 400 6.97 -10.15 11.96
CA LEU A 400 8.28 -10.06 11.35
C LEU A 400 9.36 -9.85 12.43
N PRO A 401 10.46 -10.64 12.43
CA PRO A 401 11.58 -10.41 13.31
C PRO A 401 12.19 -9.02 13.04
N GLY A 402 12.14 -8.13 14.04
CA GLY A 402 12.66 -6.76 13.92
C GLY A 402 11.67 -5.72 13.43
N ALA A 403 10.49 -6.11 12.95
CA ALA A 403 9.39 -5.18 12.75
C ALA A 403 8.64 -5.03 14.08
N ALA A 404 8.76 -3.88 14.73
CA ALA A 404 7.86 -3.55 15.82
C ALA A 404 6.44 -3.56 15.24
N ALA A 405 5.54 -4.35 15.85
CA ALA A 405 4.10 -4.10 15.75
C ALA A 405 3.91 -2.60 15.87
N ALA A 406 3.00 -1.99 15.07
CA ALA A 406 2.79 -0.56 15.17
C ALA A 406 2.87 -0.15 16.65
N PRO A 407 3.99 0.40 17.12
CA PRO A 407 4.30 0.41 18.54
C PRO A 407 3.32 1.37 19.21
N ASN A 408 3.01 1.14 20.45
CA ASN A 408 2.41 2.20 21.24
C ASN A 408 3.42 3.37 21.33
N LEU A 409 2.93 4.56 21.62
CA LEU A 409 3.75 5.78 21.66
C LEU A 409 5.01 5.61 22.53
N TRP A 410 4.93 4.89 23.65
CA TRP A 410 6.06 4.71 24.56
C TRP A 410 7.11 3.76 23.98
N ALA A 411 6.70 2.66 23.40
CA ALA A 411 7.61 1.73 22.73
C ALA A 411 8.33 2.43 21.57
N TRP A 412 7.60 3.19 20.76
CA TRP A 412 8.17 3.99 19.68
C TRP A 412 9.21 5.01 20.17
N LEU A 413 8.89 5.77 21.22
CA LEU A 413 9.82 6.73 21.81
C LEU A 413 11.07 6.09 22.44
N LEU A 414 10.92 4.88 22.98
CA LEU A 414 12.06 4.14 23.57
C LEU A 414 12.94 3.53 22.49
N GLN A 415 12.35 3.10 21.38
CA GLN A 415 13.06 2.47 20.26
C GLN A 415 13.80 3.51 19.40
N ASP A 416 13.10 4.55 18.96
CA ASP A 416 13.63 5.52 18.01
C ASP A 416 14.29 6.73 18.70
N GLY A 417 14.04 6.94 19.99
CA GLY A 417 14.53 8.11 20.74
C GLY A 417 13.99 9.43 20.17
N PHE A 418 14.75 10.51 20.34
CA PHE A 418 14.40 11.84 19.83
C PHE A 418 15.02 12.11 18.45
N THR A 419 14.76 11.22 17.50
CA THR A 419 15.16 11.43 16.11
C THR A 419 14.43 12.62 15.47
N PRO A 420 14.96 13.20 14.36
CA PRO A 420 14.24 14.26 13.63
C PRO A 420 12.84 13.84 13.17
N THR A 421 12.62 12.58 12.88
CA THR A 421 11.33 12.01 12.48
C THR A 421 10.32 12.09 13.65
N VAL A 422 10.74 11.61 14.83
CA VAL A 422 9.93 11.65 16.06
C VAL A 422 9.62 13.11 16.46
N LEU A 423 10.62 13.98 16.36
CA LEU A 423 10.42 15.42 16.67
C LEU A 423 9.48 16.09 15.65
N ALA A 424 9.57 15.76 14.36
CA ALA A 424 8.68 16.28 13.33
C ALA A 424 7.21 15.95 13.64
N ALA A 425 6.95 14.74 14.14
CA ALA A 425 5.62 14.29 14.49
C ALA A 425 5.10 14.93 15.79
N ILE A 426 5.90 14.94 16.87
CA ILE A 426 5.41 15.31 18.21
C ILE A 426 5.37 16.82 18.44
N LEU A 427 6.34 17.59 17.91
CA LEU A 427 6.43 19.03 18.18
C LEU A 427 5.18 19.83 17.79
N PRO A 428 4.47 19.56 16.68
CA PRO A 428 3.24 20.26 16.35
C PRO A 428 2.21 20.18 17.50
N LEU A 429 2.03 18.99 18.07
CA LEU A 429 1.11 18.78 19.20
C LEU A 429 1.56 19.56 20.45
N LEU A 430 2.84 19.45 20.81
CA LEU A 430 3.40 20.11 22.01
C LEU A 430 3.37 21.64 21.92
N ILE A 431 3.52 22.18 20.70
CA ILE A 431 3.54 23.63 20.49
C ILE A 431 2.11 24.20 20.41
N LEU A 432 1.16 23.47 19.81
CA LEU A 432 -0.17 23.99 19.56
C LEU A 432 -1.14 23.81 20.74
N VAL A 433 -1.04 22.71 21.47
CA VAL A 433 -1.98 22.41 22.56
C VAL A 433 -1.88 23.40 23.73
N PRO A 434 -0.69 23.82 24.25
CA PRO A 434 -0.62 24.77 25.35
C PRO A 434 -1.29 26.12 25.07
N PRO A 435 -1.06 26.83 23.94
CA PRO A 435 -1.76 28.10 23.67
C PRO A 435 -3.26 27.87 23.42
N ALA A 436 -3.68 26.76 22.86
CA ALA A 436 -5.10 26.41 22.73
C ALA A 436 -5.75 26.25 24.12
N LEU A 437 -5.12 25.50 25.01
CA LEU A 437 -5.60 25.36 26.39
C LEU A 437 -5.59 26.68 27.17
N PHE A 438 -4.54 27.52 26.96
CA PHE A 438 -4.49 28.84 27.54
C PHE A 438 -5.68 29.72 27.11
N LEU A 439 -6.02 29.72 25.83
CA LEU A 439 -7.17 30.45 25.30
C LEU A 439 -8.51 29.81 25.67
N PHE A 440 -8.52 28.53 25.96
CA PHE A 440 -9.69 27.81 26.47
C PHE A 440 -10.09 28.23 27.87
N LEU A 441 -9.17 28.76 28.71
CA LEU A 441 -9.44 29.19 30.07
C LEU A 441 -10.38 30.43 30.15
N PRO A 442 -11.35 30.45 31.08
CA PRO A 442 -12.38 31.52 31.15
C PRO A 442 -11.86 32.94 31.31
N ARG A 443 -10.64 33.11 31.84
CA ARG A 443 -10.05 34.41 32.11
C ARG A 443 -9.37 35.06 30.91
N THR A 444 -9.15 34.33 29.86
CA THR A 444 -8.27 34.76 28.73
C THR A 444 -9.03 35.18 27.48
N ALA A 445 -10.16 34.54 27.19
CA ALA A 445 -10.93 34.80 25.97
C ALA A 445 -12.45 34.74 26.25
N GLY A 446 -13.25 35.42 25.43
CA GLY A 446 -14.72 35.35 25.47
C GLY A 446 -15.24 33.99 24.93
N SER A 447 -16.51 33.70 25.21
CA SER A 447 -17.16 32.42 24.79
C SER A 447 -17.08 32.21 23.29
N ALA A 448 -17.23 33.26 22.48
CA ALA A 448 -17.14 33.23 21.04
C ALA A 448 -15.82 32.68 20.46
N LEU A 449 -14.71 32.88 21.16
CA LEU A 449 -13.40 32.39 20.77
C LEU A 449 -13.08 31.00 21.35
N ARG A 450 -13.63 30.70 22.54
CA ARG A 450 -13.39 29.43 23.22
C ARG A 450 -14.13 28.24 22.63
N VAL A 451 -15.33 28.49 22.09
CA VAL A 451 -16.19 27.43 21.51
C VAL A 451 -15.57 26.74 20.30
N PRO A 452 -15.04 27.44 19.27
CA PRO A 452 -14.34 26.78 18.17
C PRO A 452 -13.11 25.98 18.64
N ILE A 453 -12.35 26.48 19.63
CA ILE A 453 -11.19 25.75 20.19
C ILE A 453 -11.67 24.47 20.88
N ALA A 454 -12.74 24.55 21.70
CA ALA A 454 -13.33 23.39 22.35
C ALA A 454 -13.80 22.32 21.37
N LEU A 455 -14.42 22.73 20.25
CA LEU A 455 -14.83 21.82 19.18
C LEU A 455 -13.62 21.15 18.52
N ALA A 456 -12.56 21.89 18.26
CA ALA A 456 -11.36 21.35 17.64
C ALA A 456 -10.52 20.45 18.57
N LEU A 457 -10.57 20.68 19.88
CA LEU A 457 -9.87 19.85 20.87
C LEU A 457 -10.43 18.42 20.95
N GLY A 458 -11.73 18.23 20.73
CA GLY A 458 -12.34 16.90 20.81
C GLY A 458 -11.71 15.88 19.86
N PRO A 459 -11.62 16.14 18.55
CA PRO A 459 -10.92 15.26 17.60
C PRO A 459 -9.45 15.02 17.97
N VAL A 460 -8.70 16.05 18.43
CA VAL A 460 -7.31 15.90 18.88
C VAL A 460 -7.20 14.93 20.06
N LEU A 461 -8.13 15.02 21.03
CA LEU A 461 -8.12 14.13 22.20
C LEU A 461 -8.40 12.68 21.82
N ILE A 462 -9.38 12.42 20.94
CA ILE A 462 -9.71 11.05 20.50
C ILE A 462 -8.58 10.48 19.64
N ALA A 463 -8.11 11.23 18.62
CA ALA A 463 -7.01 10.80 17.78
C ALA A 463 -5.73 10.58 18.59
N GLY A 464 -5.42 11.48 19.54
CA GLY A 464 -4.29 11.34 20.45
C GLY A 464 -4.38 10.10 21.35
N ALA A 465 -5.56 9.78 21.87
CA ALA A 465 -5.77 8.57 22.68
C ALA A 465 -5.54 7.29 21.85
N LEU A 466 -5.95 7.28 20.58
CA LEU A 466 -5.67 6.18 19.66
C LEU A 466 -4.19 6.10 19.32
N ALA A 467 -3.53 7.23 19.05
CA ALA A 467 -2.11 7.30 18.72
C ALA A 467 -1.21 6.85 19.89
N VAL A 468 -1.63 7.08 21.13
CA VAL A 468 -0.92 6.54 22.31
C VAL A 468 -0.94 5.00 22.32
N ARG A 469 -2.03 4.39 21.86
CA ARG A 469 -2.16 2.93 21.76
C ARG A 469 -1.44 2.36 20.55
N GLN A 470 -1.51 3.08 19.43
CA GLN A 470 -0.97 2.64 18.13
C GLN A 470 -0.52 3.87 17.32
N ILE A 471 0.77 3.97 17.07
CA ILE A 471 1.39 5.14 16.42
C ILE A 471 0.87 5.41 15.00
N SER A 472 0.36 4.40 14.29
CA SER A 472 -0.24 4.54 12.96
C SER A 472 -1.39 5.57 12.89
N TRP A 473 -1.99 5.91 14.05
CA TRP A 473 -3.01 6.95 14.15
C TRP A 473 -2.46 8.38 14.14
N TRP A 474 -1.12 8.57 14.07
CA TRP A 474 -0.53 9.91 14.20
C TRP A 474 -0.92 10.84 13.05
N SER A 475 -1.10 10.34 11.83
CA SER A 475 -1.63 11.16 10.72
C SER A 475 -3.02 11.72 11.00
N GLY A 476 -3.86 10.96 11.71
CA GLY A 476 -5.16 11.43 12.21
C GLY A 476 -5.04 12.52 13.29
N VAL A 477 -4.01 12.47 14.14
CA VAL A 477 -3.68 13.57 15.08
C VAL A 477 -3.35 14.83 14.31
N ASP A 478 -2.51 14.73 13.27
CA ASP A 478 -2.12 15.87 12.44
C ASP A 478 -3.31 16.50 11.72
N ALA A 479 -4.21 15.69 11.18
CA ALA A 479 -5.45 16.18 10.56
C ALA A 479 -6.31 16.95 11.57
N ALA A 480 -6.45 16.45 12.80
CA ALA A 480 -7.16 17.14 13.88
C ALA A 480 -6.43 18.42 14.33
N LEU A 481 -5.09 18.42 14.34
CA LEU A 481 -4.29 19.59 14.68
C LEU A 481 -4.46 20.73 13.68
N ILE A 482 -4.73 20.46 12.39
CA ILE A 482 -5.04 21.52 11.41
C ILE A 482 -6.28 22.31 11.84
N ALA A 483 -7.34 21.62 12.27
CA ALA A 483 -8.56 22.29 12.76
C ALA A 483 -8.29 23.10 14.05
N LEU A 484 -7.50 22.56 14.97
CA LEU A 484 -7.09 23.24 16.20
C LEU A 484 -6.20 24.46 15.89
N LEU A 485 -5.28 24.34 14.94
CA LEU A 485 -4.42 25.43 14.48
C LEU A 485 -5.26 26.60 13.92
N VAL A 486 -6.24 26.30 13.07
CA VAL A 486 -7.15 27.30 12.49
C VAL A 486 -7.92 28.01 13.59
N ALA A 487 -8.54 27.28 14.54
CA ALA A 487 -9.29 27.84 15.64
C ALA A 487 -8.42 28.70 16.57
N THR A 488 -7.21 28.20 16.91
CA THR A 488 -6.27 28.89 17.79
C THR A 488 -5.71 30.15 17.14
N ALA A 489 -5.31 30.08 15.87
CA ALA A 489 -4.80 31.24 15.11
C ALA A 489 -5.84 32.34 14.97
N ALA A 490 -7.10 31.98 14.67
CA ALA A 490 -8.20 32.91 14.59
C ALA A 490 -8.47 33.59 15.96
N ALA A 491 -8.43 32.80 17.04
CA ALA A 491 -8.62 33.34 18.40
C ALA A 491 -7.48 34.27 18.84
N LEU A 492 -6.23 33.93 18.53
CA LEU A 492 -5.06 34.76 18.84
C LEU A 492 -5.09 36.10 18.10
N CYS A 493 -5.59 36.17 16.89
CA CYS A 493 -5.77 37.43 16.15
C CYS A 493 -6.79 38.35 16.82
N ALA A 494 -7.77 37.81 17.52
CA ALA A 494 -8.80 38.58 18.23
C ALA A 494 -8.38 39.05 19.63
N VAL A 495 -7.31 38.47 20.20
CA VAL A 495 -6.79 38.88 21.52
C VAL A 495 -5.75 39.99 21.32
N PRO A 496 -5.82 41.14 22.10
CA PRO A 496 -4.89 42.27 21.95
C PRO A 496 -3.50 41.99 22.54
N ARG A 497 -2.86 40.88 22.13
CA ARG A 497 -1.54 40.46 22.62
C ARG A 497 -0.67 39.96 21.43
N PRO A 498 -0.15 40.86 20.61
CA PRO A 498 0.57 40.48 19.39
C PRO A 498 1.84 39.64 19.63
N TRP A 499 2.42 39.72 20.82
CA TRP A 499 3.56 38.91 21.22
C TRP A 499 3.23 37.40 21.23
N LEU A 500 1.99 37.02 21.61
CA LEU A 500 1.57 35.60 21.57
C LEU A 500 1.58 35.05 20.15
N VAL A 501 1.15 35.86 19.20
CA VAL A 501 1.20 35.48 17.77
C VAL A 501 2.66 35.31 17.31
N ALA A 502 3.53 36.24 17.70
CA ALA A 502 4.96 36.15 17.37
C ALA A 502 5.61 34.91 17.98
N VAL A 503 5.34 34.59 19.24
CA VAL A 503 5.83 33.38 19.90
C VAL A 503 5.33 32.11 19.19
N LEU A 504 4.03 32.04 18.84
CA LEU A 504 3.50 30.90 18.11
C LEU A 504 4.15 30.75 16.74
N LEU A 505 4.36 31.85 15.99
CA LEU A 505 5.00 31.79 14.68
C LEU A 505 6.45 31.30 14.77
N VAL A 506 7.21 31.79 15.76
CA VAL A 506 8.59 31.33 15.99
C VAL A 506 8.61 29.87 16.41
N ALA A 507 7.72 29.46 17.29
CA ALA A 507 7.64 28.06 17.73
C ALA A 507 7.26 27.10 16.59
N LEU A 508 6.28 27.48 15.74
CA LEU A 508 5.87 26.68 14.58
C LEU A 508 6.91 26.60 13.47
N ALA A 509 7.93 27.46 13.46
CA ALA A 509 9.00 27.38 12.46
C ALA A 509 9.78 26.06 12.57
N SER A 510 9.97 25.53 13.80
CA SER A 510 10.70 24.27 13.99
C SER A 510 9.96 23.05 13.45
N PRO A 511 8.67 22.78 13.76
CA PRO A 511 7.98 21.63 13.18
C PRO A 511 7.76 21.78 11.67
N VAL A 512 7.55 23.00 11.15
CA VAL A 512 7.47 23.24 9.70
C VAL A 512 8.79 22.87 9.01
N TYR A 513 9.93 23.26 9.59
CA TYR A 513 11.25 22.92 9.07
C TYR A 513 11.51 21.41 9.14
N LEU A 514 11.26 20.79 10.27
CA LEU A 514 11.49 19.36 10.48
C LEU A 514 10.59 18.51 9.57
N GLY A 515 9.31 18.83 9.49
CA GLY A 515 8.37 18.14 8.61
C GLY A 515 8.74 18.31 7.13
N ALA A 516 9.06 19.55 6.72
CA ALA A 516 9.54 19.80 5.36
C ALA A 516 10.80 18.99 5.04
N ARG A 517 11.73 18.86 6.00
CA ARG A 517 12.93 18.03 5.85
C ARG A 517 12.60 16.55 5.69
N GLN A 518 11.63 16.01 6.44
CA GLN A 518 11.22 14.61 6.32
C GLN A 518 10.53 14.33 4.97
N LEU A 519 9.74 15.27 4.49
CA LEU A 519 9.05 15.16 3.22
C LEU A 519 9.93 15.49 2.00
N TRP A 520 11.06 16.14 2.22
CA TRP A 520 12.01 16.44 1.14
C TRP A 520 12.70 15.16 0.69
N PRO A 521 12.75 14.87 -0.63
CA PRO A 521 13.54 13.76 -1.12
C PRO A 521 14.99 13.93 -0.70
N SER A 522 15.48 13.03 0.15
CA SER A 522 16.84 13.17 0.69
C SER A 522 17.88 13.14 -0.44
N ALA A 523 18.91 13.99 -0.31
CA ALA A 523 20.02 13.96 -1.25
C ALA A 523 20.86 12.68 -1.15
N ASP A 524 20.69 11.93 -0.06
CA ASP A 524 21.33 10.64 0.19
C ASP A 524 20.68 9.51 -0.64
N ALA A 525 19.43 9.68 -1.08
CA ALA A 525 18.83 8.92 -2.16
C ALA A 525 19.41 9.29 -3.54
N LYS A 526 20.26 10.31 -3.62
CA LYS A 526 20.96 10.62 -4.86
C LYS A 526 22.08 9.59 -5.07
N ILE A 527 21.83 8.67 -5.98
CA ILE A 527 22.72 8.10 -7.03
C ILE A 527 24.22 7.95 -6.69
N LYS A 528 24.74 8.46 -5.57
CA LYS A 528 26.12 8.20 -5.22
C LYS A 528 26.37 6.75 -4.83
N ASP A 529 25.33 6.06 -4.28
CA ASP A 529 25.51 4.77 -3.65
C ASP A 529 24.47 3.70 -4.04
N GLY A 530 23.64 3.92 -5.07
CA GLY A 530 22.72 2.89 -5.56
C GLY A 530 21.26 3.04 -5.14
N LEU A 531 20.47 2.01 -5.43
CA LEU A 531 19.06 1.87 -5.07
C LEU A 531 18.93 1.54 -3.58
N ASN A 532 17.82 1.92 -2.95
CA ASN A 532 17.54 1.44 -1.60
C ASN A 532 17.04 -0.02 -1.61
N GLU A 533 17.05 -0.67 -0.46
CA GLU A 533 16.69 -2.08 -0.33
C GLU A 533 15.28 -2.38 -0.86
N THR A 534 14.29 -1.55 -0.55
CA THR A 534 12.91 -1.76 -0.99
C THR A 534 12.74 -1.58 -2.50
N GLU A 535 13.51 -0.67 -3.12
CA GLU A 535 13.55 -0.50 -4.57
C GLU A 535 14.18 -1.71 -5.27
N VAL A 536 15.27 -2.24 -4.69
CA VAL A 536 15.91 -3.46 -5.21
C VAL A 536 14.95 -4.65 -5.11
N ILE A 537 14.27 -4.84 -3.98
CA ILE A 537 13.25 -5.88 -3.80
C ILE A 537 12.17 -5.74 -4.89
N GLY A 538 11.62 -4.54 -5.09
CA GLY A 538 10.60 -4.31 -6.11
C GLY A 538 11.04 -4.63 -7.53
N LEU A 539 12.32 -4.34 -7.87
CA LEU A 539 12.91 -4.70 -9.16
C LEU A 539 13.08 -6.21 -9.33
N VAL A 540 13.55 -6.90 -8.31
CA VAL A 540 13.73 -8.36 -8.31
C VAL A 540 12.39 -9.08 -8.43
N GLU A 541 11.40 -8.65 -7.67
CA GLU A 541 10.05 -9.23 -7.71
C GLU A 541 9.37 -8.99 -9.06
N ARG A 542 9.57 -7.82 -9.67
CA ARG A 542 9.11 -7.54 -11.02
C ARG A 542 9.74 -8.48 -12.05
N ASP A 543 11.06 -8.72 -11.96
CA ASP A 543 11.75 -9.65 -12.85
C ASP A 543 11.25 -11.08 -12.67
N LEU A 544 11.09 -11.53 -11.41
CA LEU A 544 10.50 -12.82 -11.08
C LEU A 544 9.09 -12.97 -11.65
N ALA A 545 8.25 -11.94 -11.54
CA ALA A 545 6.90 -11.94 -12.07
C ALA A 545 6.87 -12.08 -13.59
N TYR A 546 7.73 -11.35 -14.30
CA TYR A 546 7.86 -11.46 -15.76
C TYR A 546 8.38 -12.83 -16.19
N TRP A 547 9.40 -13.34 -15.49
CA TRP A 547 9.93 -14.66 -15.76
C TRP A 547 8.87 -15.73 -15.57
N LEU A 548 8.16 -15.73 -14.45
CA LEU A 548 7.11 -16.70 -14.16
C LEU A 548 5.98 -16.63 -15.18
N ALA A 549 5.51 -15.41 -15.51
CA ALA A 549 4.47 -15.20 -16.51
C ALA A 549 4.85 -15.76 -17.89
N LYS A 550 6.10 -15.55 -18.32
CA LYS A 550 6.62 -16.12 -19.57
C LYS A 550 6.69 -17.64 -19.52
N ARG A 551 7.11 -18.20 -18.38
CA ARG A 551 7.22 -19.65 -18.20
C ARG A 551 5.87 -20.34 -18.24
N VAL A 552 4.89 -19.86 -17.46
CA VAL A 552 3.55 -20.48 -17.39
C VAL A 552 2.68 -20.17 -18.60
N GLY A 553 3.01 -19.11 -19.35
CA GLY A 553 2.29 -18.71 -20.56
C GLY A 553 0.79 -18.46 -20.32
N PRO A 554 -0.07 -18.73 -21.32
CA PRO A 554 -1.49 -18.43 -21.26
C PRO A 554 -2.28 -19.28 -20.25
N VAL A 555 -1.73 -20.40 -19.78
CA VAL A 555 -2.37 -21.26 -18.77
C VAL A 555 -2.43 -20.52 -17.42
N GLY A 556 -1.43 -19.67 -17.15
CA GLY A 556 -1.30 -18.93 -15.90
C GLY A 556 -0.86 -19.83 -14.74
N ALA A 557 -0.66 -19.23 -13.59
CA ALA A 557 -0.34 -19.95 -12.35
C ALA A 557 -1.20 -19.46 -11.19
N VAL A 558 -1.29 -20.30 -10.16
CA VAL A 558 -1.81 -19.96 -8.84
C VAL A 558 -0.68 -20.20 -7.84
N VAL A 559 -0.33 -19.16 -7.08
CA VAL A 559 0.83 -19.22 -6.19
C VAL A 559 0.44 -19.18 -4.72
N VAL A 560 1.25 -19.86 -3.89
CA VAL A 560 1.40 -19.58 -2.47
C VAL A 560 2.74 -18.89 -2.27
N ALA A 561 2.70 -17.66 -1.81
CA ALA A 561 3.87 -16.81 -1.59
C ALA A 561 3.60 -15.83 -0.44
N PRO A 562 4.59 -15.09 0.06
CA PRO A 562 4.35 -13.94 0.92
C PRO A 562 3.32 -12.98 0.31
N PRO A 563 2.47 -12.34 1.12
CA PRO A 563 1.39 -11.49 0.62
C PRO A 563 1.85 -10.36 -0.30
N ASN A 564 2.92 -9.65 0.05
CA ASN A 564 3.49 -8.59 -0.78
C ASN A 564 3.94 -9.11 -2.14
N LEU A 565 4.65 -10.24 -2.15
CA LEU A 565 5.10 -10.88 -3.38
C LEU A 565 3.90 -11.36 -4.22
N THR A 566 2.83 -11.85 -3.59
CA THR A 566 1.61 -12.25 -4.30
C THR A 566 1.01 -11.08 -5.08
N ALA A 567 0.87 -9.90 -4.46
CA ALA A 567 0.37 -8.69 -5.10
C ALA A 567 1.28 -8.25 -6.27
N THR A 568 2.59 -8.28 -6.07
CA THR A 568 3.60 -7.94 -7.08
C THR A 568 3.56 -8.89 -8.28
N LEU A 569 3.47 -10.21 -8.02
CA LEU A 569 3.37 -11.24 -9.06
C LEU A 569 2.11 -11.06 -9.91
N HIS A 570 1.00 -10.68 -9.28
CA HIS A 570 -0.23 -10.39 -10.01
C HIS A 570 -0.08 -9.14 -10.87
N TYR A 571 0.36 -8.03 -10.29
CA TYR A 571 0.44 -6.74 -10.99
C TYR A 571 1.30 -6.81 -12.25
N TYR A 572 2.51 -7.38 -12.17
CA TYR A 572 3.43 -7.44 -13.30
C TYR A 572 3.20 -8.65 -14.22
N GLY A 573 2.85 -9.80 -13.64
CA GLY A 573 2.78 -11.08 -14.36
C GLY A 573 1.37 -11.61 -14.62
N GLY A 574 0.33 -11.01 -14.04
CA GLY A 574 -1.03 -11.55 -14.10
C GLY A 574 -1.19 -12.90 -13.37
N ILE A 575 -0.27 -13.24 -12.48
CA ILE A 575 -0.26 -14.46 -11.70
C ILE A 575 -1.31 -14.36 -10.60
N ARG A 576 -2.11 -15.40 -10.40
CA ARG A 576 -3.09 -15.45 -9.32
C ARG A 576 -2.45 -16.00 -8.05
N GLY A 577 -2.95 -15.59 -6.89
CA GLY A 577 -2.43 -16.07 -5.61
C GLY A 577 -3.51 -16.40 -4.60
N LEU A 578 -3.11 -16.92 -3.44
CA LEU A 578 -4.04 -17.20 -2.35
C LEU A 578 -4.18 -15.99 -1.44
N ALA A 579 -3.08 -15.42 -0.95
CA ALA A 579 -3.10 -14.46 0.14
C ALA A 579 -2.48 -13.12 -0.25
N THR A 580 -3.18 -12.04 0.12
CA THR A 580 -2.66 -10.67 0.16
C THR A 580 -2.91 -10.08 1.54
N PHE A 581 -2.39 -8.87 1.83
CA PHE A 581 -2.69 -8.17 3.08
C PHE A 581 -4.06 -7.47 3.09
N GLY A 582 -4.78 -7.51 1.98
CA GLY A 582 -6.14 -6.99 1.95
C GLY A 582 -7.00 -7.55 3.07
N TRP A 583 -7.53 -6.68 3.94
CA TRP A 583 -8.37 -7.10 5.08
C TRP A 583 -9.61 -7.90 4.66
N GLU A 584 -9.92 -7.88 3.39
CA GLU A 584 -11.03 -8.59 2.75
C GLU A 584 -10.64 -10.02 2.36
N ASP A 585 -9.33 -10.33 2.25
CA ASP A 585 -8.80 -11.63 1.81
C ASP A 585 -8.55 -12.61 2.98
N LEU A 586 -9.44 -12.66 3.94
CA LEU A 586 -9.28 -13.53 5.11
C LEU A 586 -9.26 -15.02 4.75
N ASP A 587 -10.09 -15.44 3.79
CA ASP A 587 -10.20 -16.84 3.40
C ASP A 587 -8.94 -17.32 2.67
N GLY A 588 -8.42 -16.52 1.73
CA GLY A 588 -7.15 -16.81 1.04
C GLY A 588 -5.97 -16.84 1.99
N PHE A 589 -5.93 -15.88 2.91
CA PHE A 589 -4.89 -15.85 3.96
C PHE A 589 -4.95 -17.10 4.86
N GLN A 590 -6.13 -17.51 5.31
CA GLN A 590 -6.31 -18.73 6.10
C GLN A 590 -5.91 -19.98 5.32
N ALA A 591 -6.19 -20.03 4.01
CA ALA A 591 -5.75 -21.13 3.17
C ALA A 591 -4.23 -21.22 3.10
N ALA A 592 -3.53 -20.09 2.90
CA ALA A 592 -2.07 -20.03 2.90
C ALA A 592 -1.49 -20.46 4.26
N VAL A 593 -2.06 -19.99 5.38
CA VAL A 593 -1.68 -20.40 6.73
C VAL A 593 -1.82 -21.91 6.91
N ARG A 594 -2.93 -22.50 6.50
CA ARG A 594 -3.16 -23.95 6.63
C ARG A 594 -2.20 -24.77 5.80
N ILE A 595 -1.89 -24.36 4.57
CA ILE A 595 -0.90 -25.01 3.71
C ILE A 595 0.49 -24.96 4.36
N ALA A 596 0.92 -23.78 4.78
CA ALA A 596 2.24 -23.56 5.35
C ALA A 596 2.44 -24.32 6.67
N SER A 597 1.41 -24.37 7.50
CA SER A 597 1.42 -25.00 8.82
C SER A 597 1.04 -26.49 8.81
N ALA A 598 0.74 -27.09 7.65
CA ALA A 598 0.42 -28.50 7.55
C ALA A 598 1.53 -29.36 8.19
N THR A 599 1.14 -30.42 8.89
CA THR A 599 2.10 -31.27 9.62
C THR A 599 2.61 -32.43 8.78
N THR A 600 1.86 -32.80 7.73
CA THR A 600 2.25 -33.85 6.79
C THR A 600 2.22 -33.34 5.34
N PRO A 601 3.06 -33.92 4.46
CA PRO A 601 3.04 -33.56 3.03
C PRO A 601 1.69 -33.88 2.36
N GLU A 602 0.99 -34.92 2.80
CA GLU A 602 -0.28 -35.36 2.26
C GLU A 602 -1.39 -34.35 2.57
N GLU A 603 -1.41 -33.80 3.79
CA GLU A 603 -2.31 -32.72 4.20
C GLU A 603 -2.05 -31.47 3.34
N ALA A 604 -0.78 -31.09 3.15
CA ALA A 604 -0.41 -29.97 2.29
C ALA A 604 -0.85 -30.19 0.84
N GLN A 605 -0.67 -31.39 0.30
CA GLN A 605 -1.06 -31.76 -1.07
C GLN A 605 -2.58 -31.64 -1.27
N GLU A 606 -3.38 -32.13 -0.33
CA GLU A 606 -4.83 -32.01 -0.38
C GLU A 606 -5.28 -30.56 -0.40
N LEU A 607 -4.74 -29.71 0.48
CA LEU A 607 -5.05 -28.29 0.54
C LEU A 607 -4.61 -27.55 -0.73
N ILE A 608 -3.43 -27.83 -1.24
CA ILE A 608 -2.89 -27.29 -2.50
C ILE A 608 -3.83 -27.67 -3.67
N GLY A 609 -4.25 -28.94 -3.74
CA GLY A 609 -5.20 -29.41 -4.76
C GLY A 609 -6.56 -28.74 -4.65
N LEU A 610 -7.09 -28.55 -3.44
CA LEU A 610 -8.36 -27.88 -3.16
C LEU A 610 -8.35 -26.44 -3.73
N HIS A 611 -7.28 -25.70 -3.49
CA HIS A 611 -7.15 -24.32 -3.94
C HIS A 611 -6.53 -24.19 -5.36
N GLY A 612 -6.07 -25.30 -5.96
CA GLY A 612 -5.47 -25.34 -7.29
C GLY A 612 -4.17 -24.59 -7.39
N VAL A 613 -3.40 -24.61 -6.34
CA VAL A 613 -2.06 -24.03 -6.31
C VAL A 613 -1.17 -24.82 -7.26
N THR A 614 -0.40 -24.09 -8.08
CA THR A 614 0.53 -24.66 -9.05
C THR A 614 1.99 -24.40 -8.68
N HIS A 615 2.25 -23.36 -7.89
CA HIS A 615 3.61 -23.03 -7.48
C HIS A 615 3.64 -22.55 -6.03
N ILE A 616 4.76 -22.84 -5.35
CA ILE A 616 5.09 -22.28 -4.04
C ILE A 616 6.37 -21.46 -4.22
N ILE A 617 6.38 -20.22 -3.72
CA ILE A 617 7.52 -19.31 -3.87
C ILE A 617 7.97 -18.84 -2.50
N ILE A 618 9.24 -19.12 -2.17
CA ILE A 618 9.84 -18.83 -0.87
C ILE A 618 11.06 -17.93 -1.10
N PRO A 619 10.90 -16.61 -0.99
CA PRO A 619 12.04 -15.67 -1.06
C PRO A 619 12.77 -15.61 0.28
N SER A 620 14.10 -15.42 0.25
CA SER A 620 14.89 -15.26 1.47
C SER A 620 14.79 -13.86 2.10
N TRP A 621 14.37 -12.86 1.31
CA TRP A 621 14.20 -11.47 1.76
C TRP A 621 12.87 -11.21 2.46
N ASP A 622 11.90 -12.11 2.33
CA ASP A 622 10.61 -12.02 3.02
C ASP A 622 10.30 -13.34 3.74
N PRO A 623 10.50 -13.41 5.06
CA PRO A 623 10.28 -14.62 5.85
C PRO A 623 8.80 -14.90 6.14
N PHE A 624 7.86 -14.31 5.42
CA PHE A 624 6.44 -14.41 5.75
C PHE A 624 5.87 -15.83 5.61
N MET A 625 6.53 -16.69 4.84
CA MET A 625 6.16 -18.12 4.80
C MET A 625 6.30 -18.78 6.17
N ASP A 626 7.32 -18.41 6.95
CA ASP A 626 7.49 -18.86 8.34
C ASP A 626 6.43 -18.27 9.27
N VAL A 627 6.01 -17.03 8.99
CA VAL A 627 4.94 -16.37 9.72
C VAL A 627 3.61 -17.11 9.52
N TYR A 628 3.31 -17.58 8.32
CA TYR A 628 2.13 -18.43 8.09
C TYR A 628 2.17 -19.68 8.96
N ALA A 629 3.31 -20.39 8.99
CA ALA A 629 3.49 -21.59 9.81
C ALA A 629 3.31 -21.27 11.30
N ASN A 630 3.90 -20.18 11.78
CA ASN A 630 3.77 -19.72 13.16
C ASN A 630 2.31 -19.37 13.55
N ILE A 631 1.56 -18.74 12.65
CA ILE A 631 0.13 -18.44 12.88
C ILE A 631 -0.66 -19.74 13.05
N GLY A 632 -0.37 -20.75 12.24
CA GLY A 632 -1.11 -22.02 12.26
C GLY A 632 -0.79 -22.94 13.42
N GLN A 633 0.51 -23.12 13.75
CA GLN A 633 0.99 -24.09 14.73
C GLN A 633 1.65 -23.47 15.97
N GLY A 634 1.93 -22.17 15.96
CA GLY A 634 2.67 -21.48 17.02
C GLY A 634 4.20 -21.57 16.88
N GLU A 635 4.70 -22.43 16.00
CA GLU A 635 6.12 -22.56 15.68
C GLU A 635 6.29 -23.09 14.24
N VAL A 636 7.46 -22.88 13.67
CA VAL A 636 7.79 -23.39 12.32
C VAL A 636 8.16 -24.87 12.35
N ARG A 637 8.66 -25.35 13.51
CA ARG A 637 9.15 -26.72 13.67
C ARG A 637 8.04 -27.76 13.44
N GLY A 638 8.34 -28.78 12.66
CA GLY A 638 7.42 -29.86 12.32
C GLY A 638 6.39 -29.50 11.24
N THR A 639 6.47 -28.32 10.66
CA THR A 639 5.54 -27.86 9.62
C THR A 639 6.04 -28.21 8.22
N PHE A 640 5.15 -28.06 7.25
CA PHE A 640 5.46 -28.24 5.84
C PHE A 640 6.53 -27.24 5.36
N ILE A 641 6.50 -25.98 5.83
CA ILE A 641 7.52 -24.97 5.48
C ILE A 641 8.91 -25.35 5.98
N GLU A 642 9.06 -25.87 7.19
CA GLU A 642 10.36 -26.35 7.67
C GLU A 642 10.96 -27.41 6.72
N ARG A 643 10.12 -28.35 6.25
CA ARG A 643 10.56 -29.36 5.29
C ARG A 643 11.03 -28.76 3.96
N LEU A 644 10.37 -27.71 3.49
CA LEU A 644 10.77 -27.00 2.26
C LEU A 644 12.10 -26.27 2.46
N HIS A 645 12.33 -25.66 3.61
CA HIS A 645 13.62 -25.03 3.94
C HIS A 645 14.77 -26.05 4.00
N ASP A 646 14.48 -27.24 4.49
CA ASP A 646 15.46 -28.35 4.55
C ASP A 646 15.66 -29.06 3.20
N TRP A 647 14.98 -28.59 2.13
CA TRP A 647 14.95 -29.25 0.83
C TRP A 647 14.48 -30.72 0.86
N ASN A 648 13.69 -31.07 1.87
CA ASN A 648 13.02 -32.35 1.98
C ASN A 648 11.69 -32.33 1.22
N LEU A 649 11.80 -32.21 -0.08
CA LEU A 649 10.66 -32.03 -0.98
C LEU A 649 9.90 -33.36 -1.17
N PRO A 650 8.56 -33.34 -1.07
CA PRO A 650 7.75 -34.48 -1.44
C PRO A 650 7.78 -34.72 -2.97
N PRO A 651 7.50 -35.96 -3.46
CA PRO A 651 7.61 -36.29 -4.87
C PRO A 651 6.73 -35.50 -5.84
N TRP A 652 5.69 -34.85 -5.34
CA TRP A 652 4.81 -34.00 -6.13
C TRP A 652 5.26 -32.54 -6.21
N LEU A 653 6.46 -32.20 -5.71
CA LEU A 653 7.10 -30.89 -5.86
C LEU A 653 8.38 -30.99 -6.67
N ARG A 654 8.51 -30.11 -7.66
CA ARG A 654 9.71 -29.96 -8.47
C ARG A 654 10.32 -28.58 -8.27
N PRO A 655 11.60 -28.45 -7.90
CA PRO A 655 12.26 -27.17 -7.84
C PRO A 655 12.58 -26.67 -9.25
N VAL A 656 12.33 -25.38 -9.49
CA VAL A 656 12.57 -24.73 -10.78
C VAL A 656 13.67 -23.68 -10.63
N PRO A 657 14.79 -23.81 -11.37
CA PRO A 657 15.85 -22.83 -11.31
C PRO A 657 15.42 -21.46 -11.82
N TYR A 658 15.51 -20.45 -10.98
CA TYR A 658 15.38 -19.05 -11.32
C TYR A 658 16.63 -18.30 -10.89
N LEU A 659 17.28 -17.65 -11.83
CA LEU A 659 18.51 -16.90 -11.57
C LEU A 659 18.12 -15.46 -11.24
N LEU A 660 18.40 -15.03 -10.01
CA LEU A 660 18.21 -13.66 -9.58
C LEU A 660 19.02 -12.69 -10.44
N PRO A 661 18.46 -11.54 -10.82
CA PRO A 661 19.22 -10.50 -11.49
C PRO A 661 20.35 -9.99 -10.57
N THR A 662 21.53 -9.73 -11.14
CA THR A 662 22.67 -9.17 -10.41
C THR A 662 22.46 -7.69 -10.16
N ILE A 663 21.92 -7.36 -8.99
CA ILE A 663 21.70 -5.98 -8.53
C ILE A 663 22.57 -5.76 -7.29
N SER A 664 23.32 -4.66 -7.28
CA SER A 664 24.16 -4.28 -6.13
C SER A 664 23.29 -4.09 -4.88
N GLY A 665 23.73 -4.65 -3.74
CA GLY A 665 23.00 -4.63 -2.48
C GLY A 665 22.02 -5.79 -2.28
N PHE A 666 21.96 -6.76 -3.22
CA PHE A 666 21.10 -7.93 -3.12
C PHE A 666 21.90 -9.26 -3.14
N GLU A 667 23.20 -9.16 -2.89
CA GLU A 667 24.09 -10.32 -2.87
C GLU A 667 23.72 -11.27 -1.73
N GLY A 668 23.75 -12.57 -2.02
CA GLY A 668 23.46 -13.61 -1.02
C GLY A 668 21.96 -13.90 -0.82
N GLN A 669 21.07 -13.16 -1.45
CA GLN A 669 19.66 -13.50 -1.44
C GLN A 669 19.35 -14.63 -2.42
N SER A 670 18.27 -15.36 -2.16
CA SER A 670 17.81 -16.48 -2.96
C SER A 670 16.29 -16.58 -2.96
N VAL A 671 15.75 -17.28 -3.94
CA VAL A 671 14.33 -17.63 -3.97
C VAL A 671 14.16 -19.06 -4.42
N ALA A 672 13.40 -19.84 -3.68
CA ALA A 672 12.96 -21.15 -4.09
C ALA A 672 11.63 -21.06 -4.82
N VAL A 673 11.60 -21.49 -6.08
CA VAL A 673 10.37 -21.63 -6.86
C VAL A 673 10.11 -23.12 -7.00
N LEU A 674 9.01 -23.60 -6.42
CA LEU A 674 8.62 -25.00 -6.41
C LEU A 674 7.33 -25.16 -7.24
N GLU A 675 7.38 -26.00 -8.23
CA GLU A 675 6.23 -26.31 -9.11
C GLU A 675 5.52 -27.56 -8.61
N VAL A 676 4.19 -27.51 -8.51
CA VAL A 676 3.36 -28.67 -8.18
C VAL A 676 3.21 -29.51 -9.45
N VAL A 677 3.64 -30.75 -9.39
CA VAL A 677 3.60 -31.70 -10.51
C VAL A 677 2.87 -32.98 -10.09
N ASP A 678 2.59 -33.83 -11.04
CA ASP A 678 2.10 -35.19 -10.75
C ASP A 678 3.16 -35.94 -9.92
N GLU A 679 2.71 -36.93 -9.16
CA GLU A 679 3.59 -37.72 -8.28
C GLU A 679 4.70 -38.39 -9.10
N GLN A 680 5.94 -38.02 -8.84
CA GLN A 680 7.14 -38.54 -9.45
C GLN A 680 7.64 -39.75 -8.65
N ASP A 681 8.34 -40.65 -9.30
CA ASP A 681 9.12 -41.65 -8.57
C ASP A 681 10.33 -41.00 -7.89
N ASP A 682 10.85 -41.68 -6.86
CA ASP A 682 11.96 -41.17 -6.05
C ASP A 682 13.25 -40.89 -6.85
N ALA A 683 13.49 -41.64 -7.94
CA ALA A 683 14.65 -41.45 -8.80
C ALA A 683 14.53 -40.16 -9.60
N THR A 684 13.36 -39.91 -10.17
CA THR A 684 13.04 -38.69 -10.93
C THR A 684 13.07 -37.47 -10.02
N ALA A 685 12.45 -37.54 -8.83
CA ALA A 685 12.46 -36.43 -7.87
C ALA A 685 13.88 -36.07 -7.40
N ALA A 686 14.70 -37.08 -7.10
CA ALA A 686 16.10 -36.88 -6.73
C ALA A 686 16.93 -36.32 -7.90
N SER A 687 16.63 -36.72 -9.15
CA SER A 687 17.31 -36.21 -10.34
C SER A 687 17.06 -34.73 -10.54
N HIS A 688 15.79 -34.30 -10.49
CA HIS A 688 15.42 -32.89 -10.59
C HIS A 688 16.05 -32.04 -9.49
N LEU A 689 16.12 -32.57 -8.27
CA LEU A 689 16.76 -31.87 -7.15
C LEU A 689 18.28 -31.72 -7.36
N GLY A 690 18.95 -32.76 -7.86
CA GLY A 690 20.37 -32.72 -8.22
C GLY A 690 20.68 -31.72 -9.33
N GLU A 691 19.90 -31.76 -10.41
CA GLU A 691 20.00 -30.82 -11.52
C GLU A 691 19.77 -29.37 -11.07
N TYR A 692 18.77 -29.15 -10.23
CA TYR A 692 18.46 -27.82 -9.65
C TYR A 692 19.68 -27.24 -8.91
N PHE A 693 20.29 -28.01 -8.01
CA PHE A 693 21.44 -27.52 -7.25
C PHE A 693 22.67 -27.24 -8.12
N VAL A 694 22.88 -28.02 -9.17
CA VAL A 694 23.94 -27.75 -10.17
C VAL A 694 23.65 -26.45 -10.93
N ASP A 695 22.42 -26.27 -11.39
CA ASP A 695 22.01 -25.08 -12.15
C ASP A 695 22.05 -23.80 -11.29
N MET A 696 21.79 -23.92 -9.98
CA MET A 696 21.88 -22.82 -9.01
C MET A 696 23.27 -22.62 -8.44
N GLY A 697 24.26 -23.46 -8.81
CA GLY A 697 25.63 -23.38 -8.30
C GLY A 697 25.80 -23.81 -6.84
N GLN A 698 24.80 -24.49 -6.25
CA GLN A 698 24.80 -24.96 -4.84
C GLN A 698 25.47 -26.33 -4.72
N LEU A 699 26.79 -26.38 -4.95
CA LEU A 699 27.53 -27.62 -5.09
C LEU A 699 27.54 -28.51 -3.83
N ASP A 700 27.50 -27.91 -2.63
CA ASP A 700 27.42 -28.68 -1.36
C ASP A 700 26.11 -29.45 -1.23
N HIS A 701 25.00 -28.88 -1.68
CA HIS A 701 23.70 -29.55 -1.70
C HIS A 701 23.67 -30.60 -2.84
N ALA A 702 24.21 -30.29 -4.01
CA ALA A 702 24.32 -31.23 -5.10
C ALA A 702 25.10 -32.51 -4.69
N ALA A 703 26.22 -32.36 -3.99
CA ALA A 703 27.01 -33.48 -3.48
C ALA A 703 26.24 -34.36 -2.48
N LYS A 704 25.33 -33.75 -1.67
CA LYS A 704 24.44 -34.52 -0.77
C LYS A 704 23.45 -35.35 -1.57
N VAL A 705 22.86 -34.78 -2.60
CA VAL A 705 21.87 -35.46 -3.48
C VAL A 705 22.53 -36.56 -4.29
N SER A 706 23.82 -36.44 -4.71
CA SER A 706 24.56 -37.50 -5.39
C SER A 706 24.54 -38.81 -4.59
N ARG A 707 24.62 -38.76 -3.25
CA ARG A 707 24.54 -39.95 -2.40
C ARG A 707 23.16 -40.62 -2.46
N ILE A 708 22.09 -39.84 -2.64
CA ILE A 708 20.73 -40.39 -2.81
C ILE A 708 20.59 -41.02 -4.18
N LEU A 709 21.08 -40.37 -5.23
CA LEU A 709 21.04 -40.85 -6.61
C LEU A 709 21.77 -42.19 -6.81
N ARG A 710 22.82 -42.48 -6.00
CA ARG A 710 23.52 -43.78 -6.03
C ARG A 710 22.60 -44.97 -5.70
N ARG A 711 21.44 -44.75 -5.08
CA ARG A 711 20.43 -45.79 -4.79
C ARG A 711 19.68 -46.26 -6.03
N PHE A 712 19.76 -45.47 -7.12
CA PHE A 712 19.05 -45.71 -8.37
C PHE A 712 20.00 -45.98 -9.57
N PRO A 713 20.83 -47.05 -9.50
CA PRO A 713 21.84 -47.30 -10.53
C PRO A 713 21.27 -47.75 -11.87
N ALA A 714 19.98 -48.09 -11.92
CA ALA A 714 19.30 -48.56 -13.12
C ALA A 714 18.52 -47.44 -13.84
N ASP A 715 18.27 -46.33 -13.16
CA ASP A 715 17.51 -45.20 -13.68
C ASP A 715 18.39 -44.28 -14.51
N LEU A 716 17.92 -43.91 -15.73
CA LEU A 716 18.69 -43.07 -16.65
C LEU A 716 18.78 -41.60 -16.20
N GLY A 717 17.70 -41.07 -15.66
CA GLY A 717 17.68 -39.69 -15.13
C GLY A 717 18.64 -39.55 -13.94
N ALA A 718 18.63 -40.54 -13.02
CA ALA A 718 19.53 -40.57 -11.89
C ALA A 718 21.02 -40.71 -12.30
N LEU A 719 21.30 -41.52 -13.31
CA LEU A 719 22.68 -41.63 -13.84
C LEU A 719 23.11 -40.32 -14.50
N LEU A 720 22.24 -39.69 -15.28
CA LEU A 720 22.53 -38.40 -15.88
C LEU A 720 22.77 -37.29 -14.84
N ALA A 721 21.88 -37.17 -13.87
CA ALA A 721 22.03 -36.21 -12.80
C ALA A 721 23.34 -36.42 -11.99
N ARG A 722 23.75 -37.69 -11.74
CA ARG A 722 25.03 -38.01 -11.11
C ARG A 722 26.21 -37.54 -11.96
N VAL A 723 26.18 -37.76 -13.28
CA VAL A 723 27.24 -37.25 -14.17
C VAL A 723 27.34 -35.74 -14.09
N GLN A 724 26.21 -35.07 -14.13
CA GLN A 724 26.19 -33.60 -14.04
C GLN A 724 26.70 -33.09 -12.70
N VAL A 725 26.27 -33.70 -11.58
CA VAL A 725 26.72 -33.33 -10.24
C VAL A 725 28.23 -33.59 -10.09
N ALA A 726 28.71 -34.79 -10.51
CA ALA A 726 30.13 -35.13 -10.41
C ALA A 726 31.01 -34.18 -11.26
N ASN A 727 30.53 -33.80 -12.46
CA ASN A 727 31.25 -32.81 -13.29
C ASN A 727 31.28 -31.45 -12.62
N ALA A 728 30.17 -30.99 -12.04
CA ALA A 728 30.07 -29.68 -11.36
C ALA A 728 30.94 -29.64 -10.08
N CYS A 729 31.02 -30.75 -9.33
CA CYS A 729 31.83 -30.86 -8.12
C CYS A 729 33.32 -31.17 -8.42
N GLY A 730 33.70 -31.39 -9.70
CA GLY A 730 35.10 -31.74 -10.06
C GLY A 730 35.50 -33.18 -9.77
N GLU A 731 34.55 -34.10 -9.52
CA GLU A 731 34.77 -35.50 -9.22
C GLU A 731 34.94 -36.32 -10.51
N SER A 732 36.05 -36.11 -11.22
CA SER A 732 36.31 -36.70 -12.56
C SER A 732 36.27 -38.23 -12.60
N GLY A 733 36.67 -38.92 -11.54
CA GLY A 733 36.61 -40.38 -11.45
C GLY A 733 35.16 -40.90 -11.39
N GLU A 734 34.34 -40.36 -10.54
CA GLU A 734 32.92 -40.74 -10.44
C GLU A 734 32.15 -40.36 -11.72
N SER A 735 32.48 -39.21 -12.27
CA SER A 735 31.87 -38.77 -13.56
C SER A 735 32.14 -39.75 -14.67
N ALA A 736 33.43 -40.21 -14.84
CA ALA A 736 33.80 -41.12 -15.89
C ALA A 736 33.15 -42.53 -15.73
N GLU A 737 33.14 -43.07 -14.49
CA GLU A 737 32.52 -44.36 -14.20
C GLU A 737 30.99 -44.30 -14.44
N THR A 738 30.34 -43.27 -13.96
CA THR A 738 28.88 -43.11 -14.14
C THR A 738 28.51 -42.87 -15.58
N LEU A 739 29.36 -42.13 -16.34
CA LEU A 739 29.17 -41.91 -17.78
C LEU A 739 29.29 -43.22 -18.57
N ASP A 740 30.23 -44.08 -18.27
CA ASP A 740 30.34 -45.39 -18.93
C ASP A 740 29.06 -46.24 -18.73
N LEU A 741 28.52 -46.23 -17.50
CA LEU A 741 27.23 -46.88 -17.22
C LEU A 741 26.09 -46.25 -18.04
N LEU A 742 26.04 -44.94 -18.11
CA LEU A 742 25.03 -44.19 -18.87
C LEU A 742 25.15 -44.55 -20.39
N LEU A 743 26.36 -44.53 -20.95
CA LEU A 743 26.62 -44.83 -22.37
C LEU A 743 26.14 -46.22 -22.75
N ARG A 744 26.40 -47.24 -21.90
CA ARG A 744 25.92 -48.61 -22.07
C ARG A 744 24.40 -48.70 -22.11
N ARG A 745 23.70 -47.89 -21.32
CA ARG A 745 22.23 -47.86 -21.26
C ARG A 745 21.60 -47.16 -22.49
N ILE A 746 22.19 -46.03 -22.91
CA ILE A 746 21.65 -45.28 -24.06
C ILE A 746 21.96 -45.92 -25.42
N SER A 747 22.88 -46.88 -25.45
CA SER A 747 23.17 -47.61 -26.70
C SER A 747 21.96 -48.39 -27.26
N GLY A 748 21.02 -48.78 -26.41
CA GLY A 748 19.74 -49.40 -26.77
C GLY A 748 18.60 -48.49 -27.17
N GLY A 749 18.82 -47.16 -27.16
CA GLY A 749 17.78 -46.19 -27.50
C GLY A 749 16.84 -45.83 -26.34
N ALA A 750 17.16 -46.23 -25.11
CA ALA A 750 16.34 -46.00 -23.93
C ALA A 750 16.28 -44.48 -23.54
N ASP A 751 17.20 -43.67 -24.07
CA ASP A 751 17.23 -42.21 -23.88
C ASP A 751 16.03 -41.48 -24.53
N ARG A 752 15.27 -42.14 -25.40
CA ARG A 752 14.05 -41.55 -25.98
C ARG A 752 12.90 -41.43 -24.99
N GLU A 753 12.93 -42.24 -23.94
CA GLU A 753 11.91 -42.19 -22.88
C GLU A 753 12.14 -41.06 -21.87
N LEU A 754 13.34 -40.45 -21.85
CA LEU A 754 13.66 -39.30 -20.98
C LEU A 754 12.87 -38.04 -21.40
N PRO A 755 12.40 -37.24 -20.48
CA PRO A 755 11.84 -35.91 -20.72
C PRO A 755 12.80 -35.04 -21.55
N LEU A 756 12.27 -34.10 -22.34
CA LEU A 756 13.08 -33.25 -23.22
C LEU A 756 14.19 -32.51 -22.46
N GLU A 757 13.89 -32.02 -21.26
CA GLU A 757 14.83 -31.32 -20.39
C GLU A 757 16.06 -32.20 -20.02
N GLN A 758 15.82 -33.44 -19.67
CA GLN A 758 16.91 -34.41 -19.40
C GLN A 758 17.68 -34.82 -20.68
N ARG A 759 16.98 -34.90 -21.81
CA ARG A 759 17.68 -35.16 -23.11
C ARG A 759 18.60 -34.00 -23.49
N VAL A 760 18.20 -32.76 -23.28
CA VAL A 760 19.08 -31.59 -23.45
C VAL A 760 20.29 -31.70 -22.52
N GLY A 761 20.06 -32.04 -21.23
CA GLY A 761 21.12 -32.32 -20.27
C GLY A 761 22.07 -33.44 -20.69
N LEU A 762 21.53 -34.52 -21.26
CA LEU A 762 22.31 -35.63 -21.82
C LEU A 762 23.21 -35.15 -22.96
N VAL A 763 22.69 -34.35 -23.90
CA VAL A 763 23.49 -33.79 -24.99
C VAL A 763 24.65 -32.93 -24.44
N VAL A 764 24.39 -32.10 -23.42
CA VAL A 764 25.44 -31.31 -22.72
C VAL A 764 26.50 -32.24 -22.15
N ALA A 765 26.10 -33.26 -21.39
CA ALA A 765 27.04 -34.21 -20.77
C ALA A 765 27.91 -34.96 -21.84
N LEU A 766 27.31 -35.36 -22.94
CA LEU A 766 28.03 -36.02 -24.04
C LEU A 766 29.05 -35.07 -24.69
N VAL A 767 28.68 -33.81 -24.93
CA VAL A 767 29.62 -32.83 -25.50
C VAL A 767 30.78 -32.54 -24.55
N GLN A 768 30.50 -32.37 -23.28
CA GLN A 768 31.52 -32.16 -22.25
C GLN A 768 32.50 -33.32 -22.11
N SER A 769 32.02 -34.54 -22.39
CA SER A 769 32.80 -35.75 -22.34
C SER A 769 33.39 -36.18 -23.71
N HIS A 770 33.45 -35.26 -24.66
CA HIS A 770 34.02 -35.45 -26.00
C HIS A 770 33.30 -36.48 -26.88
N HIS A 771 32.04 -36.84 -26.63
CA HIS A 771 31.21 -37.73 -27.45
C HIS A 771 30.27 -36.94 -28.38
N ALA A 772 30.82 -36.02 -29.17
CA ALA A 772 30.07 -35.15 -30.07
C ALA A 772 29.31 -35.92 -31.18
N ASP A 773 29.82 -37.09 -31.58
CA ASP A 773 29.19 -38.02 -32.52
C ASP A 773 27.86 -38.60 -32.04
N LEU A 774 27.76 -38.84 -30.72
CA LEU A 774 26.55 -39.29 -30.05
C LEU A 774 25.60 -38.12 -29.71
N ALA A 775 26.15 -36.94 -29.49
CA ALA A 775 25.43 -35.73 -29.11
C ALA A 775 24.59 -35.17 -30.30
N LEU A 776 25.18 -35.06 -31.49
CA LEU A 776 24.53 -34.41 -32.64
C LEU A 776 23.21 -35.06 -33.11
N PRO A 777 23.08 -36.39 -33.24
CA PRO A 777 21.80 -37.01 -33.60
C PRO A 777 20.71 -36.71 -32.54
N ARG A 778 21.05 -36.75 -31.27
CA ARG A 778 20.15 -36.49 -30.15
C ARG A 778 19.69 -35.04 -30.09
N LEU A 779 20.62 -34.12 -30.35
CA LEU A 779 20.27 -32.70 -30.46
C LEU A 779 19.28 -32.44 -31.58
N LYS A 780 19.49 -33.05 -32.75
CA LYS A 780 18.55 -32.95 -33.88
C LYS A 780 17.18 -33.50 -33.53
N GLN A 781 17.11 -34.60 -32.80
CA GLN A 781 15.86 -35.16 -32.31
C GLN A 781 15.18 -34.23 -31.31
N CYS A 782 15.90 -33.68 -30.35
CA CYS A 782 15.37 -32.69 -29.41
C CYS A 782 14.74 -31.50 -30.16
N VAL A 783 15.45 -30.95 -31.17
CA VAL A 783 14.97 -29.82 -31.97
C VAL A 783 13.72 -30.16 -32.77
N ALA A 784 13.63 -31.40 -33.32
CA ALA A 784 12.46 -31.83 -34.07
C ALA A 784 11.19 -32.01 -33.24
N GLU A 785 11.34 -32.25 -31.94
CA GLU A 785 10.24 -32.46 -31.00
C GLU A 785 9.86 -31.18 -30.19
N LEU A 786 10.54 -30.05 -30.47
CA LEU A 786 10.24 -28.78 -29.79
C LEU A 786 8.85 -28.27 -30.19
N ASP A 787 8.08 -27.90 -29.17
CA ASP A 787 6.85 -27.13 -29.27
C ASP A 787 6.85 -26.01 -28.22
N GLU A 788 5.83 -25.20 -28.20
CA GLU A 788 5.74 -24.04 -27.30
C GLU A 788 5.71 -24.49 -25.84
N GLU A 789 4.96 -25.53 -25.49
CA GLU A 789 4.82 -26.04 -24.14
C GLU A 789 6.16 -26.58 -23.62
N LYS A 790 6.82 -27.41 -24.40
CA LYS A 790 8.13 -27.97 -24.05
C LYS A 790 9.22 -26.92 -23.91
N LEU A 791 9.19 -25.86 -24.74
CA LEU A 791 10.13 -24.74 -24.59
C LEU A 791 9.92 -24.00 -23.27
N ARG A 792 8.68 -23.81 -22.83
CA ARG A 792 8.36 -23.14 -21.56
C ARG A 792 8.73 -24.01 -20.34
N LEU A 793 8.72 -25.32 -20.46
CA LEU A 793 9.14 -26.24 -19.40
C LEU A 793 10.66 -26.24 -19.17
N LEU A 794 11.48 -25.93 -20.19
CA LEU A 794 12.93 -25.82 -20.01
C LEU A 794 13.28 -24.69 -19.05
N SER A 795 14.21 -24.95 -18.13
CA SER A 795 14.76 -23.89 -17.28
C SER A 795 15.55 -22.87 -18.09
N THR A 796 15.74 -21.67 -17.56
CA THR A 796 16.58 -20.65 -18.20
C THR A 796 17.97 -21.16 -18.54
N VAL A 797 18.57 -21.98 -17.66
CA VAL A 797 19.89 -22.56 -17.83
C VAL A 797 19.88 -23.61 -18.96
N GLN A 798 18.87 -24.46 -18.99
CA GLN A 798 18.70 -25.46 -20.04
C GLN A 798 18.45 -24.83 -21.41
N LEU A 799 17.62 -23.79 -21.47
CA LEU A 799 17.41 -23.01 -22.68
C LEU A 799 18.69 -22.34 -23.20
N TYR A 800 19.46 -21.75 -22.29
CA TYR A 800 20.76 -21.17 -22.65
C TYR A 800 21.72 -22.21 -23.20
N ARG A 801 21.85 -23.38 -22.52
CA ARG A 801 22.66 -24.51 -23.00
C ARG A 801 22.18 -25.01 -24.35
N LEU A 802 20.89 -25.13 -24.57
CA LEU A 802 20.32 -25.53 -25.89
C LEU A 802 20.75 -24.54 -26.98
N GLN A 803 20.64 -23.22 -26.75
CA GLN A 803 21.04 -22.21 -27.72
C GLN A 803 22.55 -22.24 -28.02
N VAL A 804 23.39 -22.43 -27.00
CA VAL A 804 24.84 -22.59 -27.15
C VAL A 804 25.16 -23.83 -28.00
N LEU A 805 24.50 -24.97 -27.76
CA LEU A 805 24.66 -26.20 -28.52
C LEU A 805 24.22 -26.01 -29.98
N LEU A 806 23.08 -25.36 -30.22
CA LEU A 806 22.60 -25.06 -31.58
C LEU A 806 23.63 -24.21 -32.35
N LYS A 807 24.20 -23.21 -31.71
CA LYS A 807 25.23 -22.37 -32.30
C LYS A 807 26.53 -23.17 -32.59
N ALA A 808 26.96 -23.99 -31.62
CA ALA A 808 28.18 -24.81 -31.75
C ALA A 808 28.08 -25.86 -32.88
N PHE A 809 26.93 -26.47 -33.09
CA PHE A 809 26.68 -27.44 -34.15
C PHE A 809 26.12 -26.84 -35.44
N ASN A 810 26.06 -25.51 -35.55
CA ASN A 810 25.50 -24.78 -36.68
C ASN A 810 24.08 -25.24 -37.07
N LEU A 811 23.24 -25.47 -36.03
CA LEU A 811 21.84 -25.88 -36.17
C LEU A 811 20.95 -24.69 -35.81
N GLY A 812 19.71 -24.70 -36.29
CA GLY A 812 18.71 -23.71 -35.89
C GLY A 812 17.37 -24.38 -35.61
N ILE A 813 16.52 -23.71 -34.82
CA ILE A 813 15.12 -24.11 -34.65
C ILE A 813 14.40 -23.77 -35.95
N PRO A 814 13.80 -24.78 -36.67
CA PRO A 814 13.20 -24.54 -37.99
C PRO A 814 12.03 -23.56 -37.96
N ASP A 815 11.21 -23.62 -36.93
CA ASP A 815 10.05 -22.74 -36.77
C ASP A 815 10.49 -21.37 -36.28
N PRO A 816 10.24 -20.28 -37.04
CA PRO A 816 10.61 -18.92 -36.65
C PRO A 816 9.90 -18.45 -35.35
N SER A 817 8.69 -18.94 -35.06
CA SER A 817 7.93 -18.57 -33.87
C SER A 817 8.55 -19.20 -32.62
N LEU A 818 8.90 -20.48 -32.67
CA LEU A 818 9.59 -21.18 -31.59
C LEU A 818 11.01 -20.63 -31.37
N ARG A 819 11.70 -20.24 -32.45
CA ARG A 819 13.00 -19.56 -32.32
C ARG A 819 12.89 -18.24 -31.60
N ALA A 820 11.90 -17.42 -31.97
CA ALA A 820 11.67 -16.13 -31.29
C ALA A 820 11.29 -16.33 -29.82
N LEU A 821 10.42 -17.30 -29.53
CA LEU A 821 10.04 -17.65 -28.15
C LEU A 821 11.23 -18.11 -27.32
N SER A 822 12.07 -19.01 -27.88
CA SER A 822 13.23 -19.54 -27.15
C SER A 822 14.25 -18.46 -26.77
N LEU A 823 14.35 -17.39 -27.55
CA LEU A 823 15.18 -16.23 -27.23
C LEU A 823 14.47 -15.27 -26.26
N ASP A 824 13.15 -15.13 -26.37
CA ASP A 824 12.38 -14.26 -25.46
C ASP A 824 12.29 -14.80 -24.04
N LEU A 825 12.36 -16.11 -23.87
CA LEU A 825 12.43 -16.78 -22.55
C LEU A 825 13.78 -16.60 -21.86
N LEU A 826 14.83 -16.19 -22.57
CA LEU A 826 16.15 -15.93 -21.97
C LEU A 826 16.24 -14.50 -21.42
N PRO A 827 16.92 -14.29 -20.25
CA PRO A 827 17.33 -12.99 -19.78
C PRO A 827 18.18 -12.25 -20.82
N THR A 828 18.11 -10.91 -20.79
CA THR A 828 18.75 -10.06 -21.82
C THR A 828 20.27 -10.27 -21.91
N ASP A 829 20.94 -10.49 -20.79
CA ASP A 829 22.38 -10.74 -20.72
C ASP A 829 22.77 -12.09 -21.34
N MET A 830 22.00 -13.14 -21.12
CA MET A 830 22.20 -14.46 -21.74
C MET A 830 21.85 -14.43 -23.22
N ARG A 831 20.78 -13.75 -23.59
CA ARG A 831 20.34 -13.59 -24.96
C ARG A 831 21.41 -12.95 -25.84
N SER A 832 22.03 -11.86 -25.35
CA SER A 832 23.10 -11.15 -26.07
C SER A 832 24.34 -12.01 -26.34
N ARG A 833 24.57 -13.08 -25.58
CA ARG A 833 25.71 -14.01 -25.76
C ARG A 833 25.43 -15.11 -26.79
N VAL A 834 24.17 -15.42 -27.03
CA VAL A 834 23.77 -16.48 -28.00
C VAL A 834 23.33 -15.93 -29.35
N GLU A 835 22.82 -14.72 -29.43
CA GLU A 835 22.64 -13.98 -30.68
C GLU A 835 23.99 -13.66 -31.32
#